data_14d149dd8cefa8f40b512c903ce1bf55
#
_entry.id   14d149dd8cefa8f40b512c903ce1bf55
#
_cell.length_a   1.000
_cell.length_b   1.000
_cell.length_c   1.000
_cell.angle_alpha   90.00
_cell.angle_beta   90.00
_cell.angle_gamma   90.00
#
_symmetry.space_group_name_H-M   'P 1'
#
loop_
_entity.id
_entity.type
_entity.pdbx_description
1 polymer ?
#
loop_
_entity_poly.entity_id
_entity_poly.type
_entity_poly.pdbx_seq_one_letter_code
_entity_poly.pdbx_strand_id
1 'polypeptide(L)'
;MGGGWFKRELKIFGLFLTLVSFSNLIFSNNTFALFTPTLSASVDQTNLQVNGNQVINSTDKTTEIPFRLVVDTNNRTGYTISVNTETENTALSNTSTVIGSEIRSITENLGVNNLPNNTWGIKVGDNSTYAPIPALSTPSNLVQTDKKTNGSEANIVKVGMKLGENLEAGTYSNKLIFSFISNPYEKRAVLGNSEKIKQMTNNETFKRCLTRRRRYGSDPRDFEIEASFPRGDINSVRRITFDNWDNDRASNNLESHCYQGSVATSSPSQFRIEDVDESDYPVYGFSYDGVLAIWADRAERIYLNSDSSNLFSIFGNVREINNMNKLNTELVTDMSSMFKNNSHLENLDLSSFNTKNVTNMTAMFFNNSALTSLDLSSFDTGNVKQMSGMFQGVSKVPALRLNNFNTGKVEDMNAMFAYMDGLEDLDVSSFDTRRVTNMYGMFSGAKKLRSLNVTNFNTNEVTNMGYMFTNMAALENLNINNFNTSAVTNMNNMFSGMTNLRSLNLSNFDTSNVKDMGGMFHNMKTITELNLSNFNTSNVLGMEAMFYNMTALKTLDISNFETSQVGSMKSIFATADGDSLERIYVNNDFNTARLTSYMDYTNMFTGRNKLRGGNGSYLSNPATADLTWLRVDRPGVQGYFTRKS
;
A
#
# COMPACT_ATOMS: atom_id res chain seq x y z
N MET A 1 30.58 -75.23 5.95
CA MET A 1 29.57 -74.40 5.26
C MET A 1 29.09 -73.40 6.31
N GLY A 2 29.71 -72.28 6.41
CA GLY A 2 29.33 -71.22 7.32
C GLY A 2 29.55 -69.90 6.64
N GLY A 3 28.47 -69.29 6.19
CA GLY A 3 28.48 -67.96 5.58
C GLY A 3 28.70 -66.88 6.64
N GLY A 4 29.89 -66.35 6.66
CA GLY A 4 30.19 -65.16 7.50
C GLY A 4 29.63 -63.90 6.89
N TRP A 5 28.66 -63.33 7.55
CA TRP A 5 28.14 -61.98 7.24
C TRP A 5 29.17 -60.97 7.72
N PHE A 6 29.88 -60.35 6.78
CA PHE A 6 30.73 -59.18 7.10
C PHE A 6 29.84 -57.93 7.28
N LYS A 7 29.76 -57.48 8.51
CA LYS A 7 29.22 -56.12 8.80
C LYS A 7 30.25 -55.06 8.35
N ARG A 8 29.90 -54.29 7.33
CA ARG A 8 30.70 -53.13 6.93
C ARG A 8 30.25 -51.91 7.78
N GLU A 9 31.15 -51.39 8.59
CA GLU A 9 30.94 -50.12 9.32
C GLU A 9 31.59 -48.99 8.52
N LEU A 10 30.79 -47.99 8.13
CA LEU A 10 31.26 -46.71 7.60
C LEU A 10 31.17 -45.68 8.70
N LYS A 11 32.31 -45.14 9.17
CA LYS A 11 32.36 -44.05 10.16
C LYS A 11 32.81 -42.78 9.44
N ILE A 12 31.93 -41.80 9.38
CA ILE A 12 32.27 -40.45 8.95
C ILE A 12 32.63 -39.63 10.16
N PHE A 13 33.92 -39.24 10.29
CA PHE A 13 34.43 -38.48 11.42
C PHE A 13 34.45 -36.99 11.16
N GLY A 14 33.86 -36.25 12.08
CA GLY A 14 34.25 -34.90 12.49
C GLY A 14 33.90 -33.72 11.60
N LEU A 15 32.77 -33.12 11.90
CA LEU A 15 32.50 -31.74 11.47
C LEU A 15 33.14 -30.77 12.45
N PHE A 16 34.16 -30.01 12.06
CA PHE A 16 34.65 -28.89 12.85
C PHE A 16 33.99 -27.60 12.42
N LEU A 17 33.34 -26.96 13.39
CA LEU A 17 32.77 -25.63 13.23
C LEU A 17 33.86 -24.61 13.55
N THR A 18 34.36 -23.87 12.56
CA THR A 18 35.10 -22.62 12.84
C THR A 18 34.12 -21.47 12.80
N LEU A 19 33.65 -21.06 13.97
CA LEU A 19 32.93 -19.80 14.13
C LEU A 19 33.95 -18.65 14.04
N VAL A 20 33.99 -17.94 12.93
CA VAL A 20 34.71 -16.66 12.85
C VAL A 20 33.74 -15.57 13.30
N SER A 21 33.71 -15.31 14.61
CA SER A 21 33.05 -14.11 15.12
C SER A 21 34.00 -12.92 14.98
N PHE A 22 33.69 -12.01 14.07
CA PHE A 22 34.28 -10.67 14.12
C PHE A 22 33.62 -9.91 15.27
N SER A 23 34.25 -9.92 16.45
CA SER A 23 33.92 -9.00 17.52
C SER A 23 34.45 -7.61 17.15
N ASN A 24 33.56 -6.70 16.82
CA ASN A 24 33.87 -5.27 16.76
C ASN A 24 34.27 -4.83 18.19
N LEU A 25 35.44 -4.25 18.31
CA LEU A 25 35.92 -3.59 19.54
C LEU A 25 34.90 -2.53 19.99
N ILE A 26 34.31 -2.78 21.14
CA ILE A 26 33.36 -1.86 21.79
C ILE A 26 34.16 -0.75 22.46
N PHE A 27 34.12 0.46 21.94
CA PHE A 27 34.38 1.65 22.71
C PHE A 27 33.14 1.99 23.54
N SER A 28 33.25 1.86 24.83
CA SER A 28 32.22 2.20 25.80
C SER A 28 32.03 3.72 25.88
N ASN A 29 30.99 4.21 25.26
CA ASN A 29 30.29 5.43 25.67
C ASN A 29 28.79 5.10 25.61
N ASN A 30 28.05 5.49 26.64
CA ASN A 30 26.62 5.25 26.82
C ASN A 30 25.81 5.63 25.57
N THR A 31 25.79 4.77 24.57
CA THR A 31 24.97 4.87 23.37
C THR A 31 23.82 3.90 23.52
N PHE A 32 22.60 4.41 23.43
CA PHE A 32 21.43 3.58 23.23
C PHE A 32 21.72 2.61 22.07
N ALA A 33 21.33 1.35 22.23
CA ALA A 33 21.64 0.31 21.27
C ALA A 33 21.03 0.64 19.90
N LEU A 34 21.85 1.04 18.97
CA LEU A 34 21.57 1.08 17.55
C LEU A 34 21.57 -0.34 17.00
N PHE A 35 20.98 -0.54 15.84
CA PHE A 35 21.00 -1.82 15.15
C PHE A 35 22.43 -2.37 15.07
N THR A 36 22.63 -3.57 15.60
CA THR A 36 23.89 -4.31 15.51
C THR A 36 23.58 -5.65 14.89
N PRO A 37 24.14 -5.98 13.72
CA PRO A 37 23.91 -7.28 13.12
C PRO A 37 24.47 -8.38 14.01
N THR A 38 23.64 -9.39 14.22
CA THR A 38 24.01 -10.61 14.96
C THR A 38 23.90 -11.80 14.02
N LEU A 39 24.78 -12.77 14.20
CA LEU A 39 24.72 -14.06 13.53
C LEU A 39 25.07 -15.14 14.56
N SER A 40 24.12 -16.02 14.82
CA SER A 40 24.39 -17.28 15.52
C SER A 40 24.14 -18.46 14.59
N ALA A 41 24.99 -19.47 14.67
CA ALA A 41 24.87 -20.65 13.84
C ALA A 41 25.26 -21.89 14.59
N SER A 42 24.60 -22.99 14.29
CA SER A 42 24.91 -24.30 14.86
C SER A 42 24.63 -25.42 13.85
N VAL A 43 25.25 -26.55 14.08
CA VAL A 43 24.98 -27.80 13.36
C VAL A 43 24.41 -28.79 14.39
N ASP A 44 23.28 -29.40 14.05
CA ASP A 44 22.60 -30.32 14.98
C ASP A 44 23.36 -31.67 15.18
N GLN A 45 24.21 -32.05 14.24
CA GLN A 45 25.00 -33.27 14.28
C GLN A 45 26.44 -32.99 13.86
N THR A 46 27.37 -33.11 14.80
CA THR A 46 28.80 -32.93 14.53
C THR A 46 29.47 -34.19 13.97
N ASN A 47 28.84 -35.37 14.13
CA ASN A 47 29.28 -36.64 13.60
C ASN A 47 28.16 -37.31 12.84
N LEU A 48 28.30 -37.40 11.53
CA LEU A 48 27.39 -38.15 10.67
C LEU A 48 27.95 -39.56 10.52
N GLN A 49 27.28 -40.56 11.09
CA GLN A 49 27.70 -41.97 11.00
C GLN A 49 26.60 -42.79 10.33
N VAL A 50 26.99 -43.57 9.35
CA VAL A 50 26.16 -44.68 8.88
C VAL A 50 26.56 -45.90 9.73
N ASN A 51 25.80 -46.18 10.78
CA ASN A 51 26.05 -47.32 11.65
C ASN A 51 25.62 -48.63 10.95
N GLY A 52 26.34 -49.73 11.21
CA GLY A 52 26.15 -51.03 10.56
C GLY A 52 24.79 -51.72 10.72
N ASN A 53 23.83 -51.09 11.40
CA ASN A 53 22.42 -51.50 11.41
C ASN A 53 21.60 -50.84 10.32
N GLN A 54 22.07 -49.78 9.69
CA GLN A 54 21.56 -49.34 8.39
C GLN A 54 22.28 -50.13 7.33
N VAL A 55 21.71 -51.24 6.98
CA VAL A 55 22.24 -52.10 5.90
C VAL A 55 22.23 -51.25 4.63
N ILE A 56 23.41 -50.77 4.22
CA ILE A 56 23.63 -50.27 2.89
C ILE A 56 23.56 -51.49 1.98
N ASN A 57 22.35 -51.96 1.78
CA ASN A 57 22.08 -53.11 0.93
C ASN A 57 21.73 -52.58 -0.45
N SER A 58 22.68 -52.73 -1.29
CA SER A 58 22.56 -52.84 -2.73
C SER A 58 23.19 -51.72 -3.53
N THR A 59 23.85 -52.15 -4.57
CA THR A 59 24.30 -51.44 -5.75
C THR A 59 23.26 -50.49 -6.38
N ASP A 60 22.00 -50.57 -5.96
CA ASP A 60 20.86 -49.90 -6.61
C ASP A 60 20.26 -48.73 -5.81
N LYS A 61 20.70 -48.49 -4.59
CA LYS A 61 20.10 -47.42 -3.75
C LYS A 61 21.11 -46.40 -3.26
N THR A 62 20.77 -45.13 -3.40
CA THR A 62 21.46 -44.01 -2.74
C THR A 62 21.04 -43.95 -1.28
N THR A 63 22.02 -43.85 -0.36
CA THR A 63 21.79 -43.58 1.06
C THR A 63 21.86 -42.10 1.28
N GLU A 64 20.83 -41.53 1.89
CA GLU A 64 20.77 -40.11 2.28
C GLU A 64 20.95 -39.96 3.79
N ILE A 65 21.78 -39.02 4.21
CA ILE A 65 22.00 -38.67 5.62
C ILE A 65 21.63 -37.21 5.80
N PRO A 66 20.45 -36.89 6.38
CA PRO A 66 20.05 -35.52 6.65
C PRO A 66 20.69 -34.99 7.94
N PHE A 67 21.01 -33.71 7.96
CA PHE A 67 21.38 -32.94 9.15
C PHE A 67 20.92 -31.49 8.97
N ARG A 68 20.95 -30.69 10.03
CA ARG A 68 20.46 -29.32 10.03
C ARG A 68 21.56 -28.32 10.31
N LEU A 69 21.60 -27.26 9.49
CA LEU A 69 22.37 -26.06 9.74
C LEU A 69 21.39 -25.00 10.23
N VAL A 70 21.45 -24.68 11.53
CA VAL A 70 20.53 -23.73 12.15
C VAL A 70 21.19 -22.37 12.20
N VAL A 71 20.49 -21.35 11.71
CA VAL A 71 20.98 -19.96 11.68
C VAL A 71 19.94 -19.04 12.27
N ASP A 72 20.38 -18.09 13.07
CA ASP A 72 19.59 -16.97 13.56
C ASP A 72 20.38 -15.67 13.33
N THR A 73 19.79 -14.76 12.57
CA THR A 73 20.40 -13.46 12.25
C THR A 73 19.35 -12.37 12.12
N ASN A 74 19.65 -11.21 12.69
CA ASN A 74 18.89 -9.98 12.46
C ASN A 74 19.43 -9.19 11.27
N ASN A 75 20.48 -9.67 10.57
CA ASN A 75 21.04 -8.98 9.41
C ASN A 75 20.01 -8.88 8.27
N ARG A 76 19.73 -7.67 7.85
CA ARG A 76 18.71 -7.33 6.82
C ARG A 76 18.96 -7.95 5.45
N THR A 77 20.24 -8.14 5.10
CA THR A 77 20.67 -8.75 3.84
C THR A 77 20.90 -10.25 3.96
N GLY A 78 20.57 -10.82 5.15
CA GLY A 78 20.65 -12.26 5.37
C GLY A 78 22.06 -12.78 5.60
N TYR A 79 22.26 -14.03 5.20
CA TYR A 79 23.49 -14.78 5.42
C TYR A 79 23.80 -15.71 4.25
N THR A 80 25.05 -16.13 4.20
CA THR A 80 25.53 -17.16 3.27
C THR A 80 26.13 -18.32 4.06
N ILE A 81 25.78 -19.56 3.72
CA ILE A 81 26.44 -20.77 4.20
C ILE A 81 27.24 -21.35 3.05
N SER A 82 28.53 -21.50 3.24
CA SER A 82 29.39 -22.22 2.31
C SER A 82 29.93 -23.49 2.92
N VAL A 83 30.32 -24.43 2.07
CA VAL A 83 30.93 -25.71 2.47
C VAL A 83 32.20 -25.96 1.67
N ASN A 84 33.15 -26.60 2.30
CA ASN A 84 34.35 -27.20 1.69
C ASN A 84 34.87 -28.35 2.54
N THR A 85 35.77 -29.17 1.99
CA THR A 85 36.54 -30.15 2.78
C THR A 85 37.70 -29.48 3.53
N GLU A 86 38.21 -30.11 4.61
CA GLU A 86 39.35 -29.58 5.37
C GLU A 86 40.65 -29.54 4.54
N THR A 87 40.73 -30.35 3.50
CA THR A 87 41.89 -30.47 2.61
C THR A 87 41.46 -30.39 1.16
N GLU A 88 42.40 -30.49 0.22
CA GLU A 88 42.05 -30.56 -1.22
C GLU A 88 41.44 -31.93 -1.60
N ASN A 89 41.50 -32.93 -0.75
CA ASN A 89 40.86 -34.22 -1.00
C ASN A 89 39.37 -34.16 -0.69
N THR A 90 38.56 -34.34 -1.72
CA THR A 90 37.08 -34.35 -1.63
C THR A 90 36.49 -35.77 -1.48
N ALA A 91 37.33 -36.81 -1.51
CA ALA A 91 36.86 -38.18 -1.36
C ALA A 91 36.75 -38.58 0.13
N LEU A 92 35.83 -39.50 0.42
CA LEU A 92 35.90 -40.24 1.70
C LEU A 92 37.00 -41.30 1.57
N SER A 93 38.07 -41.13 2.32
CA SER A 93 39.24 -42.01 2.25
C SER A 93 39.13 -43.10 3.31
N ASN A 94 39.54 -44.32 2.95
CA ASN A 94 39.62 -45.48 3.89
C ASN A 94 40.85 -45.34 4.79
N THR A 95 40.63 -45.28 6.07
CA THR A 95 41.71 -45.15 7.08
C THR A 95 42.32 -46.50 7.52
N SER A 96 41.77 -47.63 7.03
CA SER A 96 42.12 -48.96 7.49
C SER A 96 43.05 -49.76 6.54
N THR A 97 43.32 -49.22 5.33
CA THR A 97 44.08 -49.95 4.28
C THR A 97 45.26 -49.15 3.80
N VAL A 98 46.35 -49.85 3.43
CA VAL A 98 47.57 -49.25 2.87
C VAL A 98 47.38 -48.86 1.38
N ILE A 99 46.38 -49.40 0.70
CA ILE A 99 46.01 -49.09 -0.70
C ILE A 99 44.67 -48.43 -0.68
N GLY A 100 44.63 -47.13 -0.97
CA GLY A 100 43.47 -46.26 -0.76
C GLY A 100 42.27 -46.57 -1.66
N SER A 101 41.29 -47.31 -1.14
CA SER A 101 39.95 -47.26 -1.70
C SER A 101 39.24 -46.00 -1.25
N GLU A 102 38.51 -45.36 -2.15
CA GLU A 102 37.87 -44.05 -1.95
C GLU A 102 36.42 -44.07 -2.40
N ILE A 103 35.57 -43.28 -1.71
CA ILE A 103 34.24 -42.90 -2.22
C ILE A 103 34.42 -41.47 -2.74
N ARG A 104 34.46 -41.28 -4.05
CA ARG A 104 34.83 -40.03 -4.68
C ARG A 104 33.65 -39.03 -4.67
N SER A 105 33.97 -37.75 -4.62
CA SER A 105 32.96 -36.74 -4.93
C SER A 105 32.45 -36.92 -6.38
N ILE A 106 31.13 -36.69 -6.61
CA ILE A 106 30.62 -36.50 -7.98
C ILE A 106 31.29 -35.27 -8.61
N THR A 107 31.33 -35.21 -9.94
CA THR A 107 31.98 -34.14 -10.69
C THR A 107 31.02 -33.12 -11.28
N GLU A 108 29.73 -33.43 -11.25
CA GLU A 108 28.65 -32.57 -11.75
C GLU A 108 27.38 -32.78 -10.92
N ASN A 109 26.37 -31.92 -11.11
CA ASN A 109 25.09 -32.03 -10.40
C ASN A 109 24.32 -33.25 -10.93
N LEU A 110 24.02 -34.22 -10.05
CA LEU A 110 23.36 -35.46 -10.41
C LEU A 110 22.09 -35.71 -9.59
N GLY A 111 21.04 -36.18 -10.23
CA GLY A 111 19.84 -36.64 -9.52
C GLY A 111 20.11 -37.84 -8.62
N VAL A 112 19.27 -38.05 -7.61
CA VAL A 112 19.42 -39.11 -6.58
C VAL A 112 19.61 -40.50 -7.17
N ASN A 113 18.91 -40.83 -8.25
CA ASN A 113 18.97 -42.14 -8.90
C ASN A 113 20.16 -42.28 -9.86
N ASN A 114 20.88 -41.20 -10.16
CA ASN A 114 21.94 -41.16 -11.17
C ASN A 114 23.34 -41.11 -10.57
N LEU A 115 23.47 -41.19 -9.24
CA LEU A 115 24.78 -41.22 -8.59
C LEU A 115 25.54 -42.47 -9.06
N PRO A 116 26.80 -42.32 -9.55
CA PRO A 116 27.65 -43.48 -9.85
C PRO A 116 28.01 -44.27 -8.59
N ASN A 117 28.37 -45.56 -8.76
CA ASN A 117 28.83 -46.35 -7.64
C ASN A 117 30.13 -45.77 -7.06
N ASN A 118 30.26 -45.85 -5.75
CA ASN A 118 31.39 -45.32 -4.96
C ASN A 118 31.59 -43.81 -5.10
N THR A 119 30.43 -43.08 -5.16
CA THR A 119 30.43 -41.62 -5.15
C THR A 119 29.52 -41.07 -4.09
N TRP A 120 29.77 -39.79 -3.73
CA TRP A 120 28.99 -39.03 -2.78
C TRP A 120 28.86 -37.58 -3.21
N GLY A 121 27.84 -36.90 -2.69
CA GLY A 121 27.55 -35.51 -2.96
C GLY A 121 26.70 -34.88 -1.87
N ILE A 122 26.41 -33.61 -1.98
CA ILE A 122 25.65 -32.80 -1.00
C ILE A 122 24.50 -32.07 -1.69
N LYS A 123 23.37 -31.95 -1.00
CA LYS A 123 22.25 -31.11 -1.45
C LYS A 123 21.56 -30.40 -0.29
N VAL A 124 20.81 -29.33 -0.59
CA VAL A 124 20.00 -28.58 0.37
C VAL A 124 18.53 -28.91 0.18
N GLY A 125 17.87 -29.21 1.27
CA GLY A 125 16.42 -29.48 1.31
C GLY A 125 16.00 -30.60 0.38
N ASP A 126 14.96 -30.32 -0.38
CA ASP A 126 14.39 -31.25 -1.36
C ASP A 126 14.85 -30.96 -2.80
N ASN A 127 16.02 -30.34 -2.97
CA ASN A 127 16.63 -30.17 -4.28
C ASN A 127 16.69 -31.53 -5.01
N SER A 128 16.38 -31.52 -6.28
CA SER A 128 16.34 -32.73 -7.11
C SER A 128 17.72 -33.34 -7.40
N THR A 129 18.78 -32.54 -7.23
CA THR A 129 20.16 -32.95 -7.56
C THR A 129 21.11 -32.75 -6.39
N TYR A 130 22.11 -33.64 -6.31
CA TYR A 130 23.30 -33.48 -5.49
C TYR A 130 24.34 -32.68 -6.24
N ALA A 131 25.05 -31.82 -5.53
CA ALA A 131 26.21 -31.10 -6.02
C ALA A 131 27.52 -31.84 -5.62
N PRO A 132 28.60 -31.63 -6.36
CA PRO A 132 29.94 -32.08 -5.97
C PRO A 132 30.35 -31.55 -4.58
N ILE A 133 31.15 -32.33 -3.85
CA ILE A 133 31.76 -31.86 -2.62
C ILE A 133 32.95 -30.93 -2.98
N PRO A 134 32.93 -29.66 -2.56
CA PRO A 134 33.98 -28.73 -2.91
C PRO A 134 35.25 -28.91 -2.08
N ALA A 135 36.42 -28.69 -2.69
CA ALA A 135 37.71 -28.76 -2.04
C ALA A 135 37.97 -27.50 -1.16
N LEU A 136 39.03 -27.55 -0.36
CA LEU A 136 39.45 -26.44 0.51
C LEU A 136 39.62 -25.12 -0.28
N SER A 137 40.29 -25.19 -1.43
CA SER A 137 40.57 -24.01 -2.26
C SER A 137 39.37 -23.50 -3.05
N THR A 138 38.27 -24.29 -3.14
CA THR A 138 37.07 -23.97 -3.97
C THR A 138 35.78 -24.14 -3.18
N PRO A 139 35.58 -23.40 -2.08
CA PRO A 139 34.35 -23.49 -1.30
C PRO A 139 33.13 -23.14 -2.16
N SER A 140 32.01 -23.80 -1.90
CA SER A 140 30.74 -23.57 -2.63
C SER A 140 29.65 -23.10 -1.70
N ASN A 141 28.85 -22.16 -2.15
CA ASN A 141 27.68 -21.69 -1.41
C ASN A 141 26.58 -22.74 -1.45
N LEU A 142 26.13 -23.18 -0.29
CA LEU A 142 24.98 -24.08 -0.10
C LEU A 142 23.67 -23.30 0.03
N VAL A 143 23.70 -22.25 0.83
CA VAL A 143 22.52 -21.41 1.14
C VAL A 143 22.93 -19.95 1.03
N GLN A 144 22.11 -19.15 0.38
CA GLN A 144 22.24 -17.71 0.38
C GLN A 144 20.84 -17.09 0.53
N THR A 145 20.70 -16.21 1.51
CA THR A 145 19.46 -15.51 1.80
C THR A 145 19.67 -14.01 1.59
N ASP A 146 18.59 -13.26 1.43
CA ASP A 146 18.59 -11.82 1.21
C ASP A 146 17.85 -11.04 2.31
N LYS A 147 17.46 -11.73 3.39
CA LYS A 147 16.68 -11.17 4.51
C LYS A 147 17.07 -11.79 5.84
N LYS A 148 16.70 -11.10 6.93
CA LYS A 148 16.84 -11.61 8.30
C LYS A 148 16.02 -12.89 8.48
N THR A 149 16.43 -13.72 9.43
CA THR A 149 15.66 -14.89 9.87
C THR A 149 14.45 -14.47 10.72
N ASN A 150 13.43 -15.30 10.75
CA ASN A 150 12.30 -15.14 11.67
C ASN A 150 12.47 -16.07 12.87
N GLY A 151 13.40 -15.71 13.78
CA GLY A 151 13.95 -16.63 14.78
C GLY A 151 14.94 -17.62 14.15
N SER A 152 15.25 -18.71 14.86
CA SER A 152 16.20 -19.72 14.38
C SER A 152 15.63 -20.51 13.19
N GLU A 153 16.24 -20.39 12.03
CA GLU A 153 15.87 -21.09 10.79
C GLU A 153 16.77 -22.31 10.57
N ALA A 154 16.17 -23.46 10.29
CA ALA A 154 16.87 -24.72 10.03
C ALA A 154 16.96 -24.99 8.52
N ASN A 155 18.17 -25.00 7.99
CA ASN A 155 18.48 -25.43 6.63
C ASN A 155 18.80 -26.93 6.65
N ILE A 156 17.94 -27.76 6.08
CA ILE A 156 18.15 -29.19 5.97
C ILE A 156 19.18 -29.43 4.87
N VAL A 157 20.27 -30.09 5.21
CA VAL A 157 21.28 -30.51 4.25
C VAL A 157 21.32 -32.04 4.23
N LYS A 158 21.47 -32.62 3.05
CA LYS A 158 21.53 -34.08 2.88
C LYS A 158 22.83 -34.44 2.17
N VAL A 159 23.58 -35.33 2.77
CA VAL A 159 24.69 -36.02 2.10
C VAL A 159 24.15 -37.31 1.50
N GLY A 160 24.36 -37.48 0.21
CA GLY A 160 23.96 -38.68 -0.51
C GLY A 160 25.16 -39.47 -0.98
N MET A 161 25.11 -40.78 -0.87
CA MET A 161 26.15 -41.68 -1.37
C MET A 161 25.58 -42.95 -1.98
N LYS A 162 26.29 -43.49 -2.98
CA LYS A 162 25.98 -44.76 -3.58
C LYS A 162 27.23 -45.66 -3.51
N LEU A 163 27.10 -46.85 -2.91
CA LEU A 163 28.19 -47.77 -2.74
C LEU A 163 28.11 -48.91 -3.72
N GLY A 164 29.23 -49.29 -4.30
CA GLY A 164 29.37 -50.45 -5.19
C GLY A 164 29.84 -51.70 -4.43
N GLU A 165 29.62 -52.88 -5.05
CA GLU A 165 29.99 -54.19 -4.48
C GLU A 165 31.50 -54.37 -4.29
N ASN A 166 32.32 -53.67 -5.07
CA ASN A 166 33.80 -53.76 -5.02
C ASN A 166 34.46 -52.79 -4.06
N LEU A 167 33.69 -52.13 -3.17
CA LEU A 167 34.26 -51.25 -2.15
C LEU A 167 34.89 -52.08 -1.02
N GLU A 168 36.15 -51.84 -0.74
CA GLU A 168 36.85 -52.55 0.34
C GLU A 168 36.22 -52.30 1.72
N ALA A 169 36.32 -53.28 2.60
CA ALA A 169 35.86 -53.13 3.98
C ALA A 169 36.75 -52.15 4.72
N GLY A 170 36.15 -51.22 5.48
CA GLY A 170 36.88 -50.23 6.24
C GLY A 170 36.05 -49.07 6.70
N THR A 171 36.67 -48.11 7.33
CA THR A 171 36.09 -46.86 7.75
C THR A 171 36.47 -45.80 6.72
N TYR A 172 35.46 -45.18 6.09
CA TYR A 172 35.62 -44.10 5.11
C TYR A 172 35.26 -42.79 5.79
N SER A 173 36.12 -41.80 5.74
CA SER A 173 35.90 -40.52 6.41
C SER A 173 36.40 -39.33 5.59
N ASN A 174 35.73 -38.20 5.75
CA ASN A 174 36.23 -36.88 5.38
C ASN A 174 35.62 -35.86 6.35
N LYS A 175 36.14 -34.68 6.37
CA LYS A 175 35.70 -33.58 7.23
C LYS A 175 35.18 -32.45 6.34
N LEU A 176 33.92 -32.10 6.55
CA LEU A 176 33.29 -30.95 5.93
C LEU A 176 33.37 -29.75 6.86
N ILE A 177 33.73 -28.60 6.32
CA ILE A 177 33.76 -27.31 7.02
C ILE A 177 32.60 -26.49 6.49
N PHE A 178 31.72 -26.03 7.37
CA PHE A 178 30.65 -25.08 7.04
C PHE A 178 31.04 -23.71 7.56
N SER A 179 31.05 -22.71 6.68
CA SER A 179 31.28 -21.33 7.02
C SER A 179 29.96 -20.54 6.94
N PHE A 180 29.67 -19.84 8.03
CA PHE A 180 28.47 -18.99 8.13
C PHE A 180 28.92 -17.54 8.10
N ILE A 181 28.44 -16.78 7.13
CA ILE A 181 28.89 -15.41 6.89
C ILE A 181 27.66 -14.53 6.81
N SER A 182 27.63 -13.46 7.61
CA SER A 182 26.64 -12.39 7.47
C SER A 182 26.88 -11.67 6.14
N ASN A 183 25.85 -11.53 5.32
CA ASN A 183 26.01 -10.84 4.04
C ASN A 183 26.39 -9.37 4.27
N PRO A 184 27.20 -8.74 3.40
CA PRO A 184 27.51 -7.33 3.51
C PRO A 184 26.24 -6.49 3.38
N TYR A 185 26.16 -5.40 4.14
CA TYR A 185 25.06 -4.44 4.03
C TYR A 185 25.57 -3.01 4.16
N GLU A 186 24.88 -2.07 3.53
CA GLU A 186 25.14 -0.66 3.72
C GLU A 186 24.47 -0.17 5.01
N LYS A 187 25.23 0.56 5.82
CA LYS A 187 24.71 1.22 7.01
C LYS A 187 23.81 2.38 6.62
N ARG A 188 22.70 2.50 7.30
CA ARG A 188 21.69 3.52 7.00
C ARG A 188 21.14 4.21 8.24
N ALA A 189 20.71 5.45 8.09
CA ALA A 189 19.89 6.16 9.04
C ALA A 189 18.43 5.97 8.65
N VAL A 190 17.59 5.45 9.54
CA VAL A 190 16.17 5.23 9.28
C VAL A 190 15.33 6.05 10.25
N LEU A 191 14.45 6.88 9.73
CA LEU A 191 13.51 7.70 10.50
C LEU A 191 12.45 6.79 11.14
N GLY A 192 12.10 7.04 12.40
CA GLY A 192 10.96 6.40 13.05
C GLY A 192 9.64 6.74 12.34
N ASN A 193 8.64 5.87 12.49
CA ASN A 193 7.31 6.11 11.94
C ASN A 193 6.57 7.25 12.65
N SER A 194 5.38 7.61 12.16
CA SER A 194 4.59 8.72 12.69
C SER A 194 4.28 8.59 14.19
N GLU A 195 4.05 7.39 14.69
CA GLU A 195 3.77 7.16 16.11
C GLU A 195 5.01 7.40 16.99
N LYS A 196 6.20 6.98 16.53
CA LYS A 196 7.47 7.25 17.22
C LYS A 196 7.71 8.76 17.31
N ILE A 197 7.49 9.49 16.22
CA ILE A 197 7.65 10.95 16.18
C ILE A 197 6.65 11.61 17.13
N LYS A 198 5.39 11.21 17.15
CA LYS A 198 4.37 11.71 18.08
C LYS A 198 4.74 11.45 19.54
N GLN A 199 5.19 10.26 19.87
CA GLN A 199 5.60 9.92 21.24
C GLN A 199 6.71 10.83 21.74
N MET A 200 7.66 11.16 20.87
CA MET A 200 8.78 12.03 21.23
C MET A 200 8.37 13.49 21.37
N THR A 201 7.53 13.99 20.47
CA THR A 201 7.03 15.38 20.56
C THR A 201 6.08 15.59 21.75
N ASN A 202 5.40 14.54 22.22
CA ASN A 202 4.52 14.59 23.40
C ASN A 202 5.24 14.29 24.73
N ASN A 203 6.50 13.85 24.70
CA ASN A 203 7.25 13.50 25.90
C ASN A 203 7.56 14.76 26.74
N GLU A 204 7.27 14.72 28.05
CA GLU A 204 7.49 15.86 28.98
C GLU A 204 8.95 16.28 29.07
N THR A 205 9.89 15.39 28.77
CA THR A 205 11.33 15.67 28.69
C THR A 205 11.70 16.62 27.54
N PHE A 206 10.88 16.71 26.50
CA PHE A 206 11.08 17.61 25.35
C PHE A 206 10.75 19.09 25.68
N LYS A 207 10.22 19.38 26.84
CA LYS A 207 9.56 20.64 27.17
C LYS A 207 10.49 21.84 27.48
N ARG A 208 11.81 21.66 27.52
CA ARG A 208 12.75 22.75 27.85
C ARG A 208 14.08 22.63 27.13
N CYS A 209 14.14 23.00 25.88
CA CYS A 209 15.42 23.36 25.26
C CYS A 209 15.54 24.89 25.17
N LEU A 210 16.62 25.44 25.67
CA LEU A 210 16.93 26.87 25.60
C LEU A 210 17.99 27.07 24.52
N THR A 211 17.71 27.94 23.57
CA THR A 211 18.71 28.39 22.59
C THR A 211 19.38 29.63 23.10
N ARG A 212 20.70 29.61 23.20
CA ARG A 212 21.51 30.78 23.54
C ARG A 212 22.06 31.41 22.28
N ARG A 213 21.74 32.68 22.05
CA ARG A 213 22.38 33.47 21.00
C ARG A 213 23.56 34.19 21.60
N ARG A 214 24.77 33.97 21.10
CA ARG A 214 25.93 34.76 21.47
C ARG A 214 25.86 36.08 20.73
N ARG A 215 25.60 37.20 21.44
CA ARG A 215 25.85 38.54 20.88
C ARG A 215 27.36 38.77 20.79
N TYR A 216 27.82 39.30 19.68
CA TYR A 216 29.18 39.81 19.56
C TYR A 216 29.35 40.98 20.53
N GLY A 217 29.95 40.71 21.68
CA GLY A 217 30.31 41.70 22.69
C GLY A 217 31.17 41.05 23.75
N SER A 218 32.08 41.79 24.33
CA SER A 218 33.14 41.31 25.23
C SER A 218 32.71 40.99 26.67
N ASP A 219 31.40 40.98 26.98
CA ASP A 219 30.90 40.59 28.30
C ASP A 219 30.27 39.20 28.32
N PRO A 220 30.80 38.25 29.11
CA PRO A 220 30.22 36.91 29.23
C PRO A 220 28.83 36.84 29.84
N ARG A 221 28.27 37.97 30.30
CA ARG A 221 26.97 38.08 30.96
C ARG A 221 25.85 38.55 30.03
N ASP A 222 26.16 38.92 28.78
CA ASP A 222 25.17 39.36 27.78
C ASP A 222 24.59 38.14 27.05
N PHE A 223 23.76 37.39 27.75
CA PHE A 223 22.98 36.31 27.16
C PHE A 223 21.50 36.68 27.13
N GLU A 224 20.97 36.94 25.98
CA GLU A 224 19.52 36.92 25.79
C GLU A 224 19.06 35.46 25.71
N ILE A 225 18.20 35.05 26.63
CA ILE A 225 17.50 33.78 26.60
C ILE A 225 16.28 34.00 25.69
N GLU A 226 16.38 33.63 24.42
CA GLU A 226 15.22 33.56 23.56
C GLU A 226 14.58 32.20 23.64
N ALA A 227 13.34 32.25 24.06
CA ALA A 227 12.26 31.28 23.89
C ALA A 227 12.35 29.94 24.62
N SER A 228 11.60 29.91 25.69
CA SER A 228 10.96 28.67 26.12
C SER A 228 10.13 28.11 24.98
N PHE A 229 10.35 26.82 24.59
CA PHE A 229 9.40 26.11 23.75
C PHE A 229 8.01 26.21 24.42
N PRO A 230 6.98 26.71 23.74
CA PRO A 230 5.63 26.43 24.15
C PRO A 230 5.53 24.87 24.14
N ARG A 231 4.94 24.30 25.18
CA ARG A 231 4.71 22.87 25.37
C ARG A 231 4.51 22.23 24.02
N GLY A 232 5.33 21.24 23.66
CA GLY A 232 5.47 20.70 22.33
C GLY A 232 4.16 20.40 21.62
N ASP A 233 3.57 21.44 21.08
CA ASP A 233 2.41 21.30 20.22
C ASP A 233 2.96 20.99 18.81
N ILE A 234 2.89 19.74 18.45
CA ILE A 234 3.19 19.27 17.10
C ILE A 234 2.47 20.12 16.03
N ASN A 235 1.31 20.68 16.38
CA ASN A 235 0.53 21.58 15.54
C ASN A 235 1.18 22.97 15.37
N SER A 236 2.20 23.32 16.15
CA SER A 236 2.96 24.57 15.98
C SER A 236 3.96 24.51 14.82
N VAL A 237 4.30 23.33 14.32
CA VAL A 237 5.25 23.14 13.21
C VAL A 237 4.67 23.72 11.92
N ARG A 238 5.43 24.65 11.30
CA ARG A 238 5.07 25.31 10.03
C ARG A 238 6.01 24.93 8.90
N ARG A 239 7.25 24.56 9.24
CA ARG A 239 8.29 24.16 8.30
C ARG A 239 8.97 22.90 8.78
N ILE A 240 9.22 21.97 7.88
CA ILE A 240 10.07 20.79 8.11
C ILE A 240 11.27 20.91 7.17
N THR A 241 12.48 20.65 7.68
CA THR A 241 13.70 20.62 6.86
C THR A 241 14.53 19.39 7.19
N PHE A 242 15.01 18.72 6.14
CA PHE A 242 15.94 17.61 6.25
C PHE A 242 17.35 18.14 6.01
N ASP A 243 17.90 18.84 7.02
CA ASP A 243 19.25 19.39 6.95
C ASP A 243 19.97 19.26 8.29
N ASN A 244 21.31 19.27 8.22
CA ASN A 244 22.13 19.27 9.41
C ASN A 244 22.01 20.62 10.10
N TRP A 245 21.53 20.63 11.34
CA TRP A 245 21.44 21.80 12.21
C TRP A 245 22.79 22.53 12.37
N ASP A 246 23.93 21.80 12.26
CA ASP A 246 25.26 22.37 12.40
C ASP A 246 25.65 23.34 11.29
N ASN A 247 25.06 23.22 10.08
CA ASN A 247 25.30 24.20 9.00
C ASN A 247 24.64 25.56 9.29
N ASP A 248 23.47 25.58 9.91
CA ASP A 248 22.84 26.81 10.40
C ASP A 248 23.51 27.35 11.69
N ARG A 249 24.08 26.45 12.48
CA ARG A 249 24.82 26.77 13.71
C ARG A 249 26.10 27.55 13.45
N ALA A 250 26.84 27.18 12.40
CA ALA A 250 28.06 27.87 11.98
C ALA A 250 27.80 29.31 11.49
N SER A 251 26.61 29.57 10.91
CA SER A 251 26.24 30.91 10.44
C SER A 251 25.64 31.82 11.51
N ASN A 252 25.07 31.29 12.60
CA ASN A 252 24.27 32.03 13.56
C ASN A 252 24.78 32.04 15.01
N ASN A 253 25.94 31.43 15.32
CA ASN A 253 26.52 31.37 16.69
C ASN A 253 25.51 30.86 17.76
N LEU A 254 24.68 29.87 17.44
CA LEU A 254 23.65 29.36 18.33
C LEU A 254 24.19 28.18 19.15
N GLU A 255 24.18 28.25 20.46
CA GLU A 255 24.38 27.11 21.35
C GLU A 255 23.03 26.70 21.94
N SER A 256 22.63 25.45 21.71
CA SER A 256 21.41 24.89 22.30
C SER A 256 21.74 24.06 23.55
N HIS A 257 21.05 24.30 24.63
CA HIS A 257 21.11 23.50 25.84
C HIS A 257 19.71 22.98 26.18
N CYS A 258 19.61 21.68 26.38
CA CYS A 258 18.36 21.05 26.81
C CYS A 258 18.43 20.75 28.31
N TYR A 259 17.35 21.03 29.02
CA TYR A 259 17.25 20.81 30.45
C TYR A 259 16.23 19.72 30.76
N GLN A 260 16.59 18.73 31.58
CA GLN A 260 15.68 17.81 32.22
C GLN A 260 15.51 18.24 33.67
N GLY A 261 14.38 18.87 33.98
CA GLY A 261 14.20 19.52 35.29
C GLY A 261 15.10 20.73 35.47
N SER A 262 15.89 20.78 36.55
CA SER A 262 16.85 21.88 36.86
C SER A 262 18.28 21.57 36.39
N VAL A 263 18.54 20.43 35.80
CA VAL A 263 19.89 19.98 35.40
C VAL A 263 20.06 20.16 33.89
N ALA A 264 21.11 20.87 33.47
CA ALA A 264 21.51 20.98 32.09
C ALA A 264 22.06 19.64 31.59
N THR A 265 21.45 19.07 30.55
CA THR A 265 21.97 17.88 29.91
C THR A 265 22.47 18.26 28.52
N SER A 266 23.77 18.11 28.31
CA SER A 266 24.42 18.39 27.02
C SER A 266 24.29 17.23 26.01
N SER A 267 23.45 16.22 26.33
CA SER A 267 23.38 15.00 25.52
C SER A 267 22.35 15.13 24.39
N PRO A 268 22.75 15.04 23.13
CA PRO A 268 21.84 15.02 21.98
C PRO A 268 20.90 13.83 21.94
N SER A 269 21.10 12.84 22.83
CA SER A 269 20.28 11.61 22.90
C SER A 269 18.78 11.85 23.20
N GLN A 270 18.40 13.02 23.67
CA GLN A 270 17.00 13.37 23.98
C GLN A 270 16.14 13.69 22.74
N PHE A 271 16.76 13.86 21.58
CA PHE A 271 16.12 14.23 20.32
C PHE A 271 16.14 13.13 19.27
N ARG A 272 16.37 11.90 19.68
CA ARG A 272 16.50 10.76 18.76
C ARG A 272 15.12 10.29 18.28
N ILE A 273 14.93 10.26 16.96
CA ILE A 273 13.70 9.90 16.28
C ILE A 273 13.91 8.80 15.23
N GLU A 274 15.00 8.05 15.34
CA GLU A 274 15.24 6.91 14.45
C GLU A 274 14.33 5.72 14.78
N ASP A 275 14.20 4.84 13.80
CA ASP A 275 13.76 3.48 14.02
C ASP A 275 14.90 2.68 14.64
N VAL A 276 14.73 2.27 15.89
CA VAL A 276 15.81 1.60 16.65
C VAL A 276 16.15 0.20 16.14
N ASP A 277 15.20 -0.44 15.45
CA ASP A 277 15.35 -1.80 14.91
C ASP A 277 15.95 -1.79 13.50
N GLU A 278 15.86 -0.68 12.79
CA GLU A 278 16.26 -0.57 11.38
C GLU A 278 17.40 0.41 11.14
N SER A 279 17.71 1.30 12.09
CA SER A 279 18.71 2.37 11.93
C SER A 279 20.07 2.00 12.50
N ASP A 280 21.13 2.16 11.69
CA ASP A 280 22.54 2.02 12.13
C ASP A 280 23.11 3.34 12.65
N TYR A 281 22.47 4.45 12.33
CA TYR A 281 22.86 5.79 12.75
C TYR A 281 21.72 6.49 13.47
N PRO A 282 22.03 7.33 14.47
CA PRO A 282 21.01 8.14 15.11
C PRO A 282 20.40 9.13 14.11
N VAL A 283 19.07 9.30 14.17
CA VAL A 283 18.35 10.36 13.50
C VAL A 283 17.86 11.35 14.56
N TYR A 284 18.19 12.59 14.38
CA TYR A 284 17.86 13.66 15.31
C TYR A 284 16.72 14.51 14.79
N GLY A 285 15.82 14.94 15.68
CA GLY A 285 14.81 15.93 15.43
C GLY A 285 14.92 17.08 16.41
N PHE A 286 14.83 18.30 15.92
CA PHE A 286 14.82 19.51 16.75
C PHE A 286 13.78 20.48 16.23
N SER A 287 12.91 20.98 17.12
CA SER A 287 11.89 21.96 16.77
C SER A 287 12.14 23.31 17.45
N TYR A 288 12.17 24.38 16.66
CA TYR A 288 12.33 25.75 17.11
C TYR A 288 11.54 26.71 16.23
N ASP A 289 10.81 27.64 16.84
CA ASP A 289 10.03 28.70 16.17
C ASP A 289 9.20 28.22 14.97
N GLY A 290 8.51 27.07 15.15
CA GLY A 290 7.69 26.47 14.12
C GLY A 290 8.46 25.74 13.02
N VAL A 291 9.77 25.57 13.15
CA VAL A 291 10.61 24.77 12.26
C VAL A 291 11.00 23.47 12.93
N LEU A 292 10.78 22.33 12.27
CA LEU A 292 11.31 21.01 12.66
C LEU A 292 12.48 20.68 11.73
N ALA A 293 13.69 20.63 12.28
CA ALA A 293 14.88 20.12 11.59
C ALA A 293 15.07 18.64 11.90
N ILE A 294 15.34 17.83 10.88
CA ILE A 294 15.59 16.38 10.99
C ILE A 294 16.88 16.07 10.23
N TRP A 295 17.83 15.41 10.88
CA TRP A 295 19.11 15.06 10.27
C TRP A 295 19.74 13.79 10.85
N ALA A 296 20.75 13.26 10.18
CA ALA A 296 21.58 12.15 10.65
C ALA A 296 23.07 12.51 10.45
N ASP A 297 23.90 12.35 11.49
CA ASP A 297 25.29 12.86 11.49
C ASP A 297 26.23 12.16 10.52
N ARG A 298 25.95 10.92 10.14
CA ARG A 298 26.87 10.06 9.38
C ARG A 298 26.27 9.44 8.15
N ALA A 299 25.08 9.88 7.77
CA ALA A 299 24.38 9.39 6.58
C ALA A 299 24.08 10.55 5.62
N GLU A 300 24.39 10.37 4.35
CA GLU A 300 24.05 11.35 3.31
C GLU A 300 22.53 11.46 3.12
N ARG A 301 21.82 10.39 3.36
CA ARG A 301 20.35 10.29 3.21
C ARG A 301 19.71 9.64 4.43
N ILE A 302 18.51 10.06 4.71
CA ILE A 302 17.64 9.48 5.73
C ILE A 302 16.62 8.59 5.03
N TYR A 303 16.64 7.30 5.33
CA TYR A 303 15.63 6.36 4.86
C TYR A 303 14.33 6.57 5.63
N LEU A 304 13.22 6.60 4.93
CA LEU A 304 11.93 6.55 5.57
C LEU A 304 11.59 5.12 6.01
N ASN A 305 10.82 5.01 7.09
CA ASN A 305 10.33 3.73 7.59
C ASN A 305 9.45 3.02 6.54
N SER A 306 9.40 1.70 6.58
CA SER A 306 8.51 0.92 5.70
C SER A 306 7.04 1.32 5.87
N ASP A 307 6.61 1.61 7.11
CA ASP A 307 5.36 2.29 7.41
C ASP A 307 5.61 3.79 7.58
N SER A 308 5.43 4.55 6.52
CA SER A 308 5.47 6.01 6.50
C SER A 308 4.08 6.64 6.42
N SER A 309 3.06 5.87 6.80
CA SER A 309 1.70 6.37 6.89
C SER A 309 1.59 7.56 7.85
N ASN A 310 0.81 8.56 7.48
CA ASN A 310 0.59 9.78 8.25
C ASN A 310 1.85 10.60 8.61
N LEU A 311 3.01 10.33 8.04
CA LEU A 311 4.30 10.89 8.48
C LEU A 311 4.28 12.41 8.62
N PHE A 312 3.79 13.14 7.64
CA PHE A 312 3.68 14.59 7.66
C PHE A 312 2.30 15.11 8.07
N SER A 313 1.28 14.26 8.06
CA SER A 313 -0.09 14.63 8.41
C SER A 313 -0.25 14.91 9.91
N ILE A 314 0.62 14.35 10.74
CA ILE A 314 0.60 14.54 12.19
C ILE A 314 0.83 16.00 12.60
N PHE A 315 1.45 16.80 11.73
CA PHE A 315 1.77 18.20 12.03
C PHE A 315 0.62 19.18 11.71
N GLY A 316 -0.29 18.83 10.79
CA GLY A 316 -1.54 19.54 10.50
C GLY A 316 -1.44 20.94 9.88
N ASN A 317 -0.33 21.66 10.04
CA ASN A 317 -0.18 23.07 9.65
C ASN A 317 1.11 23.36 8.88
N VAL A 318 1.73 22.35 8.31
CA VAL A 318 2.99 22.51 7.56
C VAL A 318 2.74 23.34 6.29
N ARG A 319 3.62 24.31 6.04
CA ARG A 319 3.61 25.19 4.86
C ARG A 319 4.72 24.86 3.88
N GLU A 320 5.83 24.34 4.40
CA GLU A 320 7.03 24.03 3.63
C GLU A 320 7.67 22.74 4.14
N ILE A 321 8.14 21.90 3.22
CA ILE A 321 9.00 20.76 3.49
C ILE A 321 10.21 20.88 2.58
N ASN A 322 11.37 21.16 3.18
CA ASN A 322 12.60 21.47 2.45
C ASN A 322 13.56 20.28 2.45
N ASN A 323 14.41 20.21 1.43
CA ASN A 323 15.47 19.20 1.27
C ASN A 323 14.94 17.75 1.22
N MET A 324 13.77 17.54 0.60
CA MET A 324 13.17 16.22 0.41
C MET A 324 14.11 15.27 -0.36
N ASN A 325 15.05 15.80 -1.16
CA ASN A 325 16.06 15.03 -1.87
C ASN A 325 17.07 14.31 -0.94
N LYS A 326 17.12 14.67 0.34
CA LYS A 326 17.87 13.93 1.37
C LYS A 326 17.14 12.71 1.91
N LEU A 327 15.88 12.53 1.55
CA LEU A 327 15.12 11.34 1.90
C LEU A 327 15.36 10.21 0.90
N ASN A 328 15.39 8.99 1.41
CA ASN A 328 15.33 7.77 0.62
C ASN A 328 14.05 7.00 0.97
N THR A 329 13.20 6.77 -0.01
CA THR A 329 11.89 6.13 0.17
C THR A 329 11.84 4.67 -0.30
N GLU A 330 12.99 4.07 -0.66
CA GLU A 330 13.03 2.72 -1.23
C GLU A 330 12.52 1.62 -0.29
N LEU A 331 12.52 1.87 1.02
CA LEU A 331 12.01 0.92 2.01
C LEU A 331 10.50 1.01 2.22
N VAL A 332 9.87 2.09 1.74
CA VAL A 332 8.48 2.40 2.05
C VAL A 332 7.53 1.46 1.31
N THR A 333 6.63 0.85 2.06
CA THR A 333 5.55 0.00 1.55
C THR A 333 4.17 0.64 1.75
N ASP A 334 4.03 1.52 2.76
CA ASP A 334 2.81 2.26 3.05
C ASP A 334 3.07 3.77 3.11
N MET A 335 2.44 4.52 2.19
CA MET A 335 2.42 5.99 2.13
C MET A 335 1.03 6.56 2.39
N SER A 336 0.13 5.77 2.98
CA SER A 336 -1.24 6.22 3.20
C SER A 336 -1.28 7.46 4.10
N SER A 337 -2.07 8.44 3.70
CA SER A 337 -2.23 9.71 4.42
C SER A 337 -0.93 10.48 4.70
N MET A 338 0.17 10.18 3.98
CA MET A 338 1.49 10.73 4.29
C MET A 338 1.51 12.26 4.40
N PHE A 339 0.84 12.96 3.50
CA PHE A 339 0.71 14.43 3.49
C PHE A 339 -0.70 14.93 3.82
N LYS A 340 -1.59 14.06 4.27
CA LYS A 340 -3.00 14.38 4.52
C LYS A 340 -3.18 15.61 5.41
N ASN A 341 -4.15 16.48 5.07
CA ASN A 341 -4.56 17.65 5.83
C ASN A 341 -3.50 18.77 5.99
N ASN A 342 -2.45 18.80 5.16
CA ASN A 342 -1.52 19.93 5.11
C ASN A 342 -2.10 21.04 4.21
N SER A 343 -3.20 21.63 4.63
CA SER A 343 -3.98 22.60 3.84
C SER A 343 -3.26 23.93 3.54
N HIS A 344 -2.08 24.14 4.10
CA HIS A 344 -1.23 25.31 3.88
C HIS A 344 0.04 25.00 3.06
N LEU A 345 0.26 23.75 2.68
CA LEU A 345 1.41 23.32 1.88
C LEU A 345 1.19 23.72 0.42
N GLU A 346 1.97 24.69 -0.08
CA GLU A 346 1.82 25.26 -1.43
C GLU A 346 2.63 24.51 -2.49
N ASN A 347 3.79 24.01 -2.11
CA ASN A 347 4.72 23.31 -2.98
C ASN A 347 5.26 22.04 -2.33
N LEU A 348 5.52 21.02 -3.12
CA LEU A 348 6.03 19.74 -2.65
C LEU A 348 6.95 19.12 -3.73
N ASP A 349 8.23 18.97 -3.39
CA ASP A 349 9.21 18.30 -4.25
C ASP A 349 9.27 16.80 -3.95
N LEU A 350 8.77 15.99 -4.88
CA LEU A 350 8.75 14.52 -4.80
C LEU A 350 9.71 13.86 -5.81
N SER A 351 10.57 14.64 -6.46
CA SER A 351 11.44 14.16 -7.53
C SER A 351 12.41 13.03 -7.13
N SER A 352 12.74 12.98 -5.82
CA SER A 352 13.61 11.95 -5.25
C SER A 352 12.87 10.69 -4.76
N PHE A 353 11.53 10.67 -4.83
CA PHE A 353 10.76 9.55 -4.29
C PHE A 353 10.86 8.31 -5.18
N ASN A 354 11.26 7.20 -4.58
CA ASN A 354 11.20 5.86 -5.15
C ASN A 354 10.01 5.13 -4.53
N THR A 355 8.96 4.90 -5.31
CA THR A 355 7.71 4.29 -4.84
C THR A 355 7.54 2.84 -5.29
N LYS A 356 8.58 2.23 -5.86
CA LYS A 356 8.55 0.87 -6.42
C LYS A 356 7.98 -0.19 -5.46
N ASN A 357 8.26 -0.05 -4.15
CA ASN A 357 7.82 -1.02 -3.13
C ASN A 357 6.49 -0.64 -2.48
N VAL A 358 5.89 0.50 -2.82
CA VAL A 358 4.67 1.00 -2.19
C VAL A 358 3.47 0.21 -2.67
N THR A 359 2.65 -0.24 -1.71
CA THR A 359 1.40 -0.99 -1.97
C THR A 359 0.15 -0.20 -1.61
N ASN A 360 0.28 0.85 -0.78
CA ASN A 360 -0.83 1.65 -0.28
C ASN A 360 -0.52 3.15 -0.39
N MET A 361 -1.33 3.88 -1.17
CA MET A 361 -1.29 5.34 -1.32
C MET A 361 -2.64 6.01 -0.95
N THR A 362 -3.46 5.31 -0.15
CA THR A 362 -4.77 5.84 0.28
C THR A 362 -4.62 7.22 0.92
N ALA A 363 -5.40 8.18 0.43
CA ALA A 363 -5.47 9.55 0.97
C ALA A 363 -4.12 10.28 1.08
N MET A 364 -3.09 9.88 0.27
CA MET A 364 -1.73 10.41 0.41
C MET A 364 -1.68 11.94 0.39
N PHE A 365 -2.45 12.59 -0.47
CA PHE A 365 -2.52 14.06 -0.60
C PHE A 365 -3.88 14.63 -0.19
N PHE A 366 -4.68 13.88 0.57
CA PHE A 366 -6.03 14.29 0.96
C PHE A 366 -6.03 15.66 1.66
N ASN A 367 -6.91 16.59 1.20
CA ASN A 367 -7.07 17.94 1.74
C ASN A 367 -5.81 18.83 1.72
N ASN A 368 -4.91 18.65 0.75
CA ASN A 368 -3.82 19.60 0.50
C ASN A 368 -4.32 20.74 -0.42
N SER A 369 -5.25 21.52 0.09
CA SER A 369 -5.99 22.53 -0.68
C SER A 369 -5.17 23.72 -1.14
N ALA A 370 -3.97 23.95 -0.59
CA ALA A 370 -3.05 25.02 -1.00
C ALA A 370 -2.09 24.62 -2.12
N LEU A 371 -1.87 23.31 -2.38
CA LEU A 371 -0.98 22.86 -3.46
C LEU A 371 -1.41 23.44 -4.81
N THR A 372 -0.46 24.07 -5.50
CA THR A 372 -0.68 24.69 -6.82
C THR A 372 -0.17 23.83 -7.98
N SER A 373 0.72 22.89 -7.70
CA SER A 373 1.24 21.92 -8.64
C SER A 373 1.59 20.62 -7.92
N LEU A 374 1.61 19.51 -8.66
CA LEU A 374 2.01 18.21 -8.14
C LEU A 374 2.67 17.41 -9.28
N ASP A 375 3.99 17.24 -9.19
CA ASP A 375 4.78 16.41 -10.10
C ASP A 375 4.97 15.02 -9.52
N LEU A 376 4.41 14.01 -10.21
CA LEU A 376 4.45 12.60 -9.84
C LEU A 376 5.23 11.76 -10.87
N SER A 377 6.06 12.39 -11.67
CA SER A 377 6.82 11.71 -12.74
C SER A 377 7.81 10.66 -12.20
N SER A 378 8.24 10.79 -10.94
CA SER A 378 9.10 9.82 -10.24
C SER A 378 8.36 8.58 -9.73
N PHE A 379 7.01 8.58 -9.72
CA PHE A 379 6.23 7.52 -9.09
C PHE A 379 6.16 6.26 -9.95
N ASP A 380 6.56 5.14 -9.39
CA ASP A 380 6.26 3.78 -9.88
C ASP A 380 5.11 3.21 -9.05
N THR A 381 3.97 3.02 -9.68
CA THR A 381 2.74 2.53 -9.02
C THR A 381 2.45 1.05 -9.30
N GLY A 382 3.37 0.34 -9.93
CA GLY A 382 3.15 -1.06 -10.38
C GLY A 382 2.85 -2.07 -9.26
N ASN A 383 3.09 -1.72 -7.99
CA ASN A 383 2.77 -2.55 -6.83
C ASN A 383 1.60 -2.02 -5.99
N VAL A 384 1.05 -0.85 -6.32
CA VAL A 384 -0.01 -0.21 -5.54
C VAL A 384 -1.33 -0.93 -5.72
N LYS A 385 -2.00 -1.22 -4.61
CA LYS A 385 -3.32 -1.86 -4.54
C LYS A 385 -4.42 -0.91 -4.09
N GLN A 386 -4.08 0.14 -3.33
CA GLN A 386 -5.02 1.07 -2.72
C GLN A 386 -4.67 2.51 -3.11
N MET A 387 -5.63 3.20 -3.76
CA MET A 387 -5.50 4.62 -4.16
C MET A 387 -6.72 5.46 -3.75
N SER A 388 -7.55 4.94 -2.83
CA SER A 388 -8.75 5.62 -2.38
C SER A 388 -8.44 7.02 -1.85
N GLY A 389 -9.14 8.05 -2.35
CA GLY A 389 -8.99 9.44 -1.91
C GLY A 389 -7.60 10.06 -2.11
N MET A 390 -6.74 9.47 -2.95
CA MET A 390 -5.32 9.90 -3.06
C MET A 390 -5.17 11.40 -3.29
N PHE A 391 -6.00 12.01 -4.12
CA PHE A 391 -5.97 13.44 -4.46
C PHE A 391 -7.21 14.21 -3.96
N GLN A 392 -8.04 13.59 -3.13
CA GLN A 392 -9.28 14.21 -2.67
C GLN A 392 -9.02 15.56 -1.99
N GLY A 393 -9.68 16.63 -2.47
CA GLY A 393 -9.57 17.95 -1.89
C GLY A 393 -8.29 18.72 -2.24
N VAL A 394 -7.49 18.24 -3.21
CA VAL A 394 -6.38 19.00 -3.81
C VAL A 394 -6.97 20.01 -4.80
N SER A 395 -7.49 21.12 -4.29
CA SER A 395 -8.46 21.95 -4.99
C SER A 395 -7.87 23.04 -5.89
N LYS A 396 -6.54 23.28 -5.86
CA LYS A 396 -5.90 24.36 -6.65
C LYS A 396 -5.04 23.83 -7.81
N VAL A 397 -4.73 22.53 -7.86
CA VAL A 397 -3.94 21.94 -8.95
C VAL A 397 -4.77 21.93 -10.23
N PRO A 398 -4.33 22.61 -11.30
CA PRO A 398 -5.11 22.70 -12.55
C PRO A 398 -4.94 21.48 -13.47
N ALA A 399 -3.85 20.75 -13.36
CA ALA A 399 -3.56 19.59 -14.20
C ALA A 399 -2.80 18.52 -13.44
N LEU A 400 -3.16 17.25 -13.70
CA LEU A 400 -2.43 16.08 -13.23
C LEU A 400 -1.92 15.25 -14.41
N ARG A 401 -0.64 14.96 -14.40
CA ARG A 401 0.03 14.08 -15.37
C ARG A 401 0.26 12.72 -14.73
N LEU A 402 -0.54 11.72 -15.14
CA LEU A 402 -0.55 10.37 -14.55
C LEU A 402 -0.23 9.28 -15.60
N ASN A 403 0.35 9.65 -16.72
CA ASN A 403 0.66 8.73 -17.82
C ASN A 403 1.69 7.64 -17.46
N ASN A 404 2.45 7.82 -16.37
CA ASN A 404 3.34 6.82 -15.80
C ASN A 404 2.66 5.88 -14.78
N PHE A 405 1.40 6.14 -14.40
CA PHE A 405 0.70 5.31 -13.42
C PHE A 405 0.31 3.94 -14.01
N ASN A 406 0.78 2.89 -13.40
CA ASN A 406 0.33 1.52 -13.64
C ASN A 406 -0.68 1.14 -12.55
N THR A 407 -1.94 1.05 -12.90
CA THR A 407 -3.04 0.77 -11.96
C THR A 407 -3.55 -0.68 -12.02
N GLY A 408 -2.84 -1.58 -12.72
CA GLY A 408 -3.31 -2.95 -12.96
C GLY A 408 -3.47 -3.83 -11.71
N LYS A 409 -2.96 -3.39 -10.54
CA LYS A 409 -3.16 -4.04 -9.23
C LYS A 409 -4.12 -3.29 -8.31
N VAL A 410 -4.61 -2.13 -8.72
CA VAL A 410 -5.48 -1.29 -7.88
C VAL A 410 -6.88 -1.90 -7.77
N GLU A 411 -7.38 -2.01 -6.55
CA GLU A 411 -8.68 -2.61 -6.21
C GLU A 411 -9.71 -1.55 -5.79
N ASP A 412 -9.26 -0.40 -5.25
CA ASP A 412 -10.12 0.69 -4.77
C ASP A 412 -9.63 2.06 -5.29
N MET A 413 -10.49 2.75 -6.04
CA MET A 413 -10.32 4.11 -6.54
C MET A 413 -11.38 5.08 -6.00
N ASN A 414 -12.02 4.72 -4.88
CA ASN A 414 -13.01 5.56 -4.23
C ASN A 414 -12.47 6.97 -4.02
N ALA A 415 -13.25 7.98 -4.46
CA ALA A 415 -12.98 9.41 -4.28
C ALA A 415 -11.57 9.87 -4.71
N MET A 416 -10.89 9.13 -5.61
CA MET A 416 -9.48 9.40 -5.95
C MET A 416 -9.23 10.84 -6.38
N PHE A 417 -10.13 11.43 -7.16
CA PHE A 417 -10.05 12.82 -7.66
C PHE A 417 -11.19 13.71 -7.12
N ALA A 418 -11.83 13.29 -6.01
CA ALA A 418 -12.97 14.03 -5.49
C ALA A 418 -12.56 15.43 -4.98
N TYR A 419 -13.44 16.41 -5.21
CA TYR A 419 -13.24 17.79 -4.76
C TYR A 419 -11.94 18.45 -5.24
N MET A 420 -11.46 18.05 -6.41
CA MET A 420 -10.40 18.75 -7.12
C MET A 420 -11.02 19.92 -7.93
N ASP A 421 -11.57 20.90 -7.22
CA ASP A 421 -12.36 22.00 -7.79
C ASP A 421 -11.62 22.81 -8.86
N GLY A 422 -10.29 22.88 -8.79
CA GLY A 422 -9.42 23.61 -9.72
C GLY A 422 -8.96 22.80 -10.93
N LEU A 423 -9.20 21.48 -10.95
CA LEU A 423 -8.70 20.59 -12.00
C LEU A 423 -9.37 20.89 -13.34
N GLU A 424 -8.58 21.24 -14.35
CA GLU A 424 -9.02 21.57 -15.71
C GLU A 424 -8.60 20.52 -16.74
N ASP A 425 -7.47 19.81 -16.48
CA ASP A 425 -6.90 18.79 -17.35
C ASP A 425 -6.51 17.53 -16.56
N LEU A 426 -7.05 16.39 -16.98
CA LEU A 426 -6.77 15.07 -16.38
C LEU A 426 -6.69 14.00 -17.47
N ASP A 427 -5.54 13.34 -17.55
CA ASP A 427 -5.34 12.19 -18.42
C ASP A 427 -5.27 10.89 -17.59
N VAL A 428 -6.29 10.04 -17.76
CA VAL A 428 -6.40 8.71 -17.17
C VAL A 428 -6.34 7.59 -18.22
N SER A 429 -5.80 7.88 -19.40
CA SER A 429 -5.71 6.92 -20.52
C SER A 429 -4.80 5.71 -20.23
N SER A 430 -3.87 5.86 -19.28
CA SER A 430 -2.99 4.76 -18.82
C SER A 430 -3.66 3.82 -17.79
N PHE A 431 -4.84 4.18 -17.25
CA PHE A 431 -5.45 3.44 -16.16
C PHE A 431 -5.99 2.08 -16.63
N ASP A 432 -5.54 1.03 -15.98
CA ASP A 432 -6.11 -0.31 -16.05
C ASP A 432 -7.02 -0.53 -14.84
N THR A 433 -8.32 -0.62 -15.07
CA THR A 433 -9.33 -0.71 -14.00
C THR A 433 -9.94 -2.11 -13.85
N ARG A 434 -9.37 -3.14 -14.47
CA ARG A 434 -9.92 -4.51 -14.47
C ARG A 434 -10.12 -5.13 -13.08
N ARG A 435 -9.37 -4.67 -12.07
CA ARG A 435 -9.46 -5.15 -10.68
C ARG A 435 -10.22 -4.22 -9.75
N VAL A 436 -10.64 -3.06 -10.25
CA VAL A 436 -11.30 -2.06 -9.43
C VAL A 436 -12.73 -2.49 -9.11
N THR A 437 -13.05 -2.56 -7.83
CA THR A 437 -14.39 -2.93 -7.32
C THR A 437 -15.20 -1.73 -6.84
N ASN A 438 -14.53 -0.60 -6.54
CA ASN A 438 -15.15 0.59 -5.96
C ASN A 438 -14.67 1.87 -6.66
N MET A 439 -15.60 2.56 -7.32
CA MET A 439 -15.39 3.86 -7.97
C MET A 439 -16.30 4.96 -7.39
N TYR A 440 -16.79 4.77 -6.14
CA TYR A 440 -17.63 5.74 -5.46
C TYR A 440 -16.97 7.12 -5.44
N GLY A 441 -17.68 8.14 -5.96
CA GLY A 441 -17.23 9.52 -5.94
C GLY A 441 -15.92 9.82 -6.66
N MET A 442 -15.42 8.92 -7.55
CA MET A 442 -14.07 9.00 -8.11
C MET A 442 -13.73 10.38 -8.69
N PHE A 443 -14.66 11.03 -9.37
CA PHE A 443 -14.49 12.36 -9.98
C PHE A 443 -15.42 13.41 -9.36
N SER A 444 -16.08 13.11 -8.24
CA SER A 444 -17.05 13.98 -7.60
C SER A 444 -16.48 15.38 -7.30
N GLY A 445 -17.16 16.43 -7.75
CA GLY A 445 -16.76 17.80 -7.46
C GLY A 445 -15.57 18.33 -8.26
N ALA A 446 -15.17 17.66 -9.35
CA ALA A 446 -14.20 18.20 -10.31
C ALA A 446 -14.89 19.26 -11.19
N LYS A 447 -15.20 20.42 -10.60
CA LYS A 447 -16.13 21.42 -11.17
C LYS A 447 -15.66 22.10 -12.44
N LYS A 448 -14.33 22.21 -12.65
CA LYS A 448 -13.75 22.89 -13.80
C LYS A 448 -13.33 21.94 -14.93
N LEU A 449 -13.36 20.63 -14.71
CA LEU A 449 -12.97 19.65 -15.72
C LEU A 449 -13.96 19.64 -16.88
N ARG A 450 -13.49 20.05 -18.06
CA ARG A 450 -14.33 20.22 -19.27
C ARG A 450 -14.37 18.98 -20.14
N SER A 451 -13.39 18.11 -20.04
CA SER A 451 -13.28 16.86 -20.78
C SER A 451 -12.77 15.75 -19.86
N LEU A 452 -13.31 14.55 -20.03
CA LEU A 452 -12.87 13.36 -19.33
C LEU A 452 -13.00 12.16 -20.27
N ASN A 453 -11.87 11.48 -20.51
CA ASN A 453 -11.84 10.27 -21.31
C ASN A 453 -11.71 9.04 -20.41
N VAL A 454 -12.78 8.25 -20.32
CA VAL A 454 -12.87 6.99 -19.57
C VAL A 454 -13.17 5.79 -20.48
N THR A 455 -12.91 5.91 -21.77
CA THR A 455 -13.21 4.85 -22.75
C THR A 455 -12.33 3.62 -22.61
N ASN A 456 -11.23 3.70 -21.86
CA ASN A 456 -10.35 2.57 -21.49
C ASN A 456 -10.79 1.87 -20.19
N PHE A 457 -11.76 2.42 -19.43
CA PHE A 457 -12.16 1.82 -18.17
C PHE A 457 -12.88 0.49 -18.37
N ASN A 458 -12.41 -0.54 -17.70
CA ASN A 458 -13.11 -1.81 -17.53
C ASN A 458 -13.84 -1.79 -16.18
N THR A 459 -15.17 -1.88 -16.21
CA THR A 459 -16.00 -1.78 -15.00
C THR A 459 -16.67 -3.09 -14.61
N ASN A 460 -16.20 -4.23 -15.14
CA ASN A 460 -16.84 -5.54 -14.94
C ASN A 460 -16.94 -5.94 -13.47
N GLU A 461 -15.96 -5.58 -12.65
CA GLU A 461 -15.88 -5.93 -11.22
C GLU A 461 -16.43 -4.81 -10.31
N VAL A 462 -16.84 -3.67 -10.88
CA VAL A 462 -17.27 -2.51 -10.09
C VAL A 462 -18.65 -2.74 -9.51
N THR A 463 -18.74 -2.67 -8.18
CA THR A 463 -20.02 -2.84 -7.45
C THR A 463 -20.61 -1.52 -6.97
N ASN A 464 -19.80 -0.46 -6.87
CA ASN A 464 -20.22 0.85 -6.37
C ASN A 464 -19.77 1.99 -7.30
N MET A 465 -20.74 2.67 -7.92
CA MET A 465 -20.55 3.85 -8.75
C MET A 465 -21.30 5.09 -8.22
N GLY A 466 -21.78 5.04 -6.97
CA GLY A 466 -22.44 6.18 -6.35
C GLY A 466 -21.56 7.42 -6.41
N TYR A 467 -22.13 8.58 -6.67
CA TYR A 467 -21.45 9.90 -6.75
C TYR A 467 -20.32 10.00 -7.78
N MET A 468 -20.08 9.01 -8.65
CA MET A 468 -18.85 8.92 -9.49
C MET A 468 -18.60 10.21 -10.29
N PHE A 469 -19.61 10.83 -10.85
CA PHE A 469 -19.52 12.05 -11.67
C PHE A 469 -20.27 13.23 -11.06
N THR A 470 -20.61 13.17 -9.77
CA THR A 470 -21.38 14.23 -9.09
C THR A 470 -20.69 15.58 -9.18
N ASN A 471 -21.46 16.64 -9.49
CA ASN A 471 -21.02 18.03 -9.54
C ASN A 471 -19.85 18.31 -10.50
N MET A 472 -19.71 17.53 -11.57
CA MET A 472 -18.82 17.86 -12.68
C MET A 472 -19.49 18.92 -13.58
N ALA A 473 -19.63 20.13 -13.04
CA ALA A 473 -20.47 21.16 -13.60
C ALA A 473 -20.01 21.69 -14.97
N ALA A 474 -18.71 21.65 -15.28
CA ALA A 474 -18.17 22.13 -16.55
C ALA A 474 -18.18 21.09 -17.68
N LEU A 475 -18.46 19.81 -17.37
CA LEU A 475 -18.43 18.73 -18.35
C LEU A 475 -19.65 18.79 -19.27
N GLU A 476 -19.43 18.94 -20.59
CA GLU A 476 -20.49 19.02 -21.59
C GLU A 476 -20.81 17.67 -22.26
N ASN A 477 -19.82 16.77 -22.31
CA ASN A 477 -19.93 15.46 -22.95
C ASN A 477 -19.27 14.38 -22.06
N LEU A 478 -19.90 13.23 -21.97
CA LEU A 478 -19.39 12.06 -21.24
C LEU A 478 -19.64 10.80 -22.06
N ASN A 479 -18.57 10.10 -22.45
CA ASN A 479 -18.66 8.82 -23.15
C ASN A 479 -18.38 7.65 -22.19
N ILE A 480 -19.42 6.91 -21.85
CA ILE A 480 -19.42 5.74 -20.98
C ILE A 480 -20.00 4.49 -21.67
N ASN A 481 -19.95 4.44 -23.00
CA ASN A 481 -20.49 3.33 -23.78
C ASN A 481 -19.80 1.99 -23.53
N ASN A 482 -18.60 2.02 -22.93
CA ASN A 482 -17.82 0.83 -22.53
C ASN A 482 -18.14 0.31 -21.12
N PHE A 483 -18.94 1.05 -20.33
CA PHE A 483 -19.24 0.64 -18.95
C PHE A 483 -20.12 -0.60 -18.92
N ASN A 484 -19.67 -1.64 -18.23
CA ASN A 484 -20.49 -2.76 -17.81
C ASN A 484 -20.95 -2.52 -16.37
N THR A 485 -22.25 -2.44 -16.17
CA THR A 485 -22.84 -2.13 -14.85
C THR A 485 -23.54 -3.34 -14.21
N SER A 486 -23.41 -4.54 -14.78
CA SER A 486 -24.11 -5.74 -14.32
C SER A 486 -23.80 -6.14 -12.87
N ALA A 487 -22.61 -5.78 -12.33
CA ALA A 487 -22.24 -6.01 -10.95
C ALA A 487 -22.61 -4.86 -10.00
N VAL A 488 -23.06 -3.71 -10.53
CA VAL A 488 -23.26 -2.49 -9.73
C VAL A 488 -24.52 -2.60 -8.87
N THR A 489 -24.35 -2.31 -7.58
CA THR A 489 -25.46 -2.28 -6.61
C THR A 489 -25.84 -0.89 -6.15
N ASN A 490 -24.97 0.10 -6.35
CA ASN A 490 -25.16 1.49 -5.92
C ASN A 490 -24.82 2.46 -7.05
N MET A 491 -25.83 3.25 -7.48
CA MET A 491 -25.72 4.33 -8.47
C MET A 491 -26.26 5.67 -7.92
N ASN A 492 -26.39 5.80 -6.59
CA ASN A 492 -26.93 7.02 -6.01
C ASN A 492 -26.10 8.24 -6.40
N ASN A 493 -26.77 9.32 -6.78
CA ASN A 493 -26.15 10.59 -7.19
C ASN A 493 -25.08 10.47 -8.31
N MET A 494 -25.05 9.37 -9.08
CA MET A 494 -23.96 9.10 -10.05
C MET A 494 -23.72 10.27 -11.01
N PHE A 495 -24.77 10.92 -11.51
CA PHE A 495 -24.68 12.05 -12.45
C PHE A 495 -25.23 13.35 -11.86
N SER A 496 -25.45 13.40 -10.54
CA SER A 496 -26.03 14.56 -9.87
C SER A 496 -25.20 15.83 -10.11
N GLY A 497 -25.86 16.94 -10.43
CA GLY A 497 -25.20 18.24 -10.57
C GLY A 497 -24.33 18.42 -11.81
N MET A 498 -24.47 17.55 -12.83
CA MET A 498 -23.83 17.74 -14.14
C MET A 498 -24.60 18.75 -14.96
N THR A 499 -24.55 20.01 -14.56
CA THR A 499 -25.43 21.09 -15.02
C THR A 499 -25.25 21.50 -16.48
N ASN A 500 -24.13 21.18 -17.12
CA ASN A 500 -23.82 21.50 -18.51
C ASN A 500 -23.80 20.29 -19.46
N LEU A 501 -24.03 19.07 -18.94
CA LEU A 501 -24.03 17.86 -19.76
C LEU A 501 -25.22 17.89 -20.74
N ARG A 502 -24.93 17.81 -22.05
CA ARG A 502 -25.95 17.99 -23.11
C ARG A 502 -26.68 16.71 -23.48
N SER A 503 -26.04 15.59 -23.35
CA SER A 503 -26.60 14.26 -23.62
C SER A 503 -25.97 13.19 -22.75
N LEU A 504 -26.71 12.12 -22.49
CA LEU A 504 -26.24 10.99 -21.72
C LEU A 504 -26.77 9.69 -22.34
N ASN A 505 -25.86 8.86 -22.86
CA ASN A 505 -26.20 7.55 -23.39
C ASN A 505 -26.02 6.47 -22.32
N LEU A 506 -27.10 5.81 -21.92
CA LEU A 506 -27.17 4.75 -20.93
C LEU A 506 -27.62 3.41 -21.53
N SER A 507 -27.61 3.26 -22.83
CA SER A 507 -28.15 2.07 -23.53
C SER A 507 -27.44 0.75 -23.16
N ASN A 508 -26.20 0.84 -22.64
CA ASN A 508 -25.39 -0.28 -22.19
C ASN A 508 -25.55 -0.60 -20.69
N PHE A 509 -26.31 0.21 -19.93
CA PHE A 509 -26.46 0.01 -18.49
C PHE A 509 -27.38 -1.18 -18.19
N ASP A 510 -26.88 -2.15 -17.45
CA ASP A 510 -27.67 -3.16 -16.76
C ASP A 510 -27.87 -2.73 -15.32
N THR A 511 -29.12 -2.47 -14.94
CA THR A 511 -29.46 -2.01 -13.58
C THR A 511 -30.14 -3.09 -12.74
N SER A 512 -30.15 -4.33 -13.19
CA SER A 512 -30.87 -5.43 -12.53
C SER A 512 -30.41 -5.72 -11.10
N ASN A 513 -29.17 -5.40 -10.75
CA ASN A 513 -28.62 -5.58 -9.40
C ASN A 513 -28.61 -4.29 -8.55
N VAL A 514 -29.05 -3.15 -9.12
CA VAL A 514 -28.99 -1.86 -8.44
C VAL A 514 -30.06 -1.78 -7.33
N LYS A 515 -29.62 -1.38 -6.14
CA LYS A 515 -30.49 -1.19 -4.96
C LYS A 515 -30.75 0.27 -4.64
N ASP A 516 -29.86 1.18 -5.04
CA ASP A 516 -29.98 2.60 -4.74
C ASP A 516 -29.72 3.44 -6.00
N MET A 517 -30.75 4.21 -6.41
CA MET A 517 -30.74 5.19 -7.51
C MET A 517 -31.11 6.60 -7.03
N GLY A 518 -31.12 6.85 -5.72
CA GLY A 518 -31.44 8.16 -5.17
C GLY A 518 -30.58 9.26 -5.78
N GLY A 519 -31.20 10.34 -6.22
CA GLY A 519 -30.51 11.49 -6.82
C GLY A 519 -29.73 11.23 -8.11
N MET A 520 -29.88 10.06 -8.76
CA MET A 520 -29.02 9.66 -9.89
C MET A 520 -28.92 10.74 -10.98
N PHE A 521 -30.00 11.44 -11.29
CA PHE A 521 -30.05 12.51 -12.30
C PHE A 521 -30.38 13.88 -11.68
N HIS A 522 -30.18 14.04 -10.37
CA HIS A 522 -30.49 15.28 -9.67
C HIS A 522 -29.71 16.47 -10.23
N ASN A 523 -30.40 17.61 -10.47
CA ASN A 523 -29.79 18.85 -11.02
C ASN A 523 -29.15 18.73 -12.43
N MET A 524 -29.57 17.80 -13.26
CA MET A 524 -29.16 17.75 -14.68
C MET A 524 -29.99 18.72 -15.50
N LYS A 525 -29.62 20.01 -15.46
CA LYS A 525 -30.47 21.11 -15.92
C LYS A 525 -30.54 21.26 -17.44
N THR A 526 -29.62 20.69 -18.19
CA THR A 526 -29.50 20.85 -19.67
C THR A 526 -29.99 19.64 -20.46
N ILE A 527 -30.20 18.51 -19.82
CA ILE A 527 -30.71 17.29 -20.46
C ILE A 527 -32.17 17.49 -20.90
N THR A 528 -32.42 17.40 -22.20
CA THR A 528 -33.74 17.49 -22.80
C THR A 528 -34.39 16.15 -23.08
N GLU A 529 -33.57 15.09 -23.21
CA GLU A 529 -34.00 13.72 -23.49
C GLU A 529 -33.21 12.76 -22.61
N LEU A 530 -33.89 11.77 -22.04
CA LEU A 530 -33.28 10.73 -21.21
C LEU A 530 -33.93 9.38 -21.55
N ASN A 531 -33.16 8.48 -22.16
CA ASN A 531 -33.63 7.15 -22.49
C ASN A 531 -33.27 6.16 -21.39
N LEU A 532 -34.30 5.64 -20.71
CA LEU A 532 -34.18 4.66 -19.60
C LEU A 532 -34.87 3.32 -19.94
N SER A 533 -35.11 3.04 -21.23
CA SER A 533 -35.90 1.89 -21.68
C SER A 533 -35.29 0.52 -21.29
N ASN A 534 -33.96 0.49 -21.02
CA ASN A 534 -33.24 -0.70 -20.57
C ASN A 534 -33.13 -0.83 -19.04
N PHE A 535 -33.63 0.18 -18.27
CA PHE A 535 -33.54 0.12 -16.82
C PHE A 535 -34.46 -0.94 -16.22
N ASN A 536 -33.91 -1.80 -15.38
CA ASN A 536 -34.64 -2.71 -14.51
C ASN A 536 -34.57 -2.19 -13.08
N THR A 537 -35.73 -1.82 -12.52
CA THR A 537 -35.81 -1.24 -11.16
C THR A 537 -36.40 -2.19 -10.12
N SER A 538 -36.58 -3.48 -10.46
CA SER A 538 -37.23 -4.46 -9.59
C SER A 538 -36.54 -4.68 -8.23
N ASN A 539 -35.24 -4.39 -8.12
CA ASN A 539 -34.46 -4.50 -6.91
C ASN A 539 -34.18 -3.15 -6.21
N VAL A 540 -34.68 -2.04 -6.76
CA VAL A 540 -34.39 -0.71 -6.24
C VAL A 540 -35.21 -0.41 -4.99
N LEU A 541 -34.52 0.02 -3.93
CA LEU A 541 -35.08 0.36 -2.63
C LEU A 541 -35.25 1.88 -2.42
N GLY A 542 -34.39 2.70 -3.04
CA GLY A 542 -34.37 4.15 -2.92
C GLY A 542 -34.39 4.86 -4.29
N MET A 543 -35.34 5.80 -4.46
CA MET A 543 -35.46 6.66 -5.63
C MET A 543 -35.66 8.15 -5.25
N GLU A 544 -35.30 8.53 -4.03
CA GLU A 544 -35.44 9.91 -3.57
C GLU A 544 -34.70 10.88 -4.48
N ALA A 545 -35.34 11.99 -4.84
CA ALA A 545 -34.80 13.05 -5.67
C ALA A 545 -34.19 12.59 -7.02
N MET A 546 -34.54 11.38 -7.53
CA MET A 546 -33.88 10.79 -8.71
C MET A 546 -33.94 11.71 -9.93
N PHE A 547 -35.03 12.43 -10.15
CA PHE A 547 -35.22 13.37 -11.26
C PHE A 547 -35.42 14.81 -10.77
N TYR A 548 -34.94 15.16 -9.59
CA TYR A 548 -35.06 16.49 -9.01
C TYR A 548 -34.33 17.53 -9.86
N ASN A 549 -34.99 18.69 -10.13
CA ASN A 549 -34.42 19.81 -10.88
C ASN A 549 -33.93 19.47 -12.31
N MET A 550 -34.51 18.49 -12.98
CA MET A 550 -34.30 18.30 -14.43
C MET A 550 -35.14 19.33 -15.19
N THR A 551 -34.65 20.58 -15.26
CA THR A 551 -35.46 21.75 -15.67
C THR A 551 -35.68 21.85 -17.16
N ALA A 552 -34.84 21.22 -18.02
CA ALA A 552 -35.01 21.23 -19.48
C ALA A 552 -35.82 20.03 -20.00
N LEU A 553 -36.02 19.00 -19.19
CA LEU A 553 -36.72 17.77 -19.59
C LEU A 553 -38.22 18.03 -19.75
N LYS A 554 -38.78 17.81 -20.96
CA LYS A 554 -40.21 17.99 -21.24
C LYS A 554 -41.02 16.74 -20.99
N THR A 555 -40.48 15.61 -21.32
CA THR A 555 -41.12 14.30 -21.13
C THR A 555 -40.18 13.32 -20.49
N LEU A 556 -40.70 12.46 -19.62
CA LEU A 556 -39.97 11.40 -18.96
C LEU A 556 -40.67 10.07 -19.18
N ASP A 557 -40.01 9.12 -19.83
CA ASP A 557 -40.50 7.77 -20.02
C ASP A 557 -39.87 6.81 -19.03
N ILE A 558 -40.65 6.35 -18.08
CA ILE A 558 -40.32 5.37 -17.05
C ILE A 558 -41.33 4.21 -17.08
N SER A 559 -41.83 3.89 -18.28
CA SER A 559 -42.87 2.88 -18.47
C SER A 559 -42.46 1.47 -18.05
N ASN A 560 -41.14 1.21 -18.00
CA ASN A 560 -40.55 -0.04 -17.54
C ASN A 560 -40.23 -0.08 -16.05
N PHE A 561 -40.49 1.00 -15.29
CA PHE A 561 -40.13 1.04 -13.88
C PHE A 561 -41.05 0.14 -13.04
N GLU A 562 -40.43 -0.68 -12.21
CA GLU A 562 -41.03 -1.51 -11.17
C GLU A 562 -40.75 -0.89 -9.80
N THR A 563 -41.80 -0.65 -8.99
CA THR A 563 -41.67 0.12 -7.75
C THR A 563 -42.06 -0.66 -6.50
N SER A 564 -42.30 -1.97 -6.62
CA SER A 564 -42.77 -2.81 -5.52
C SER A 564 -41.81 -2.90 -4.32
N GLN A 565 -40.51 -2.66 -4.54
CA GLN A 565 -39.49 -2.68 -3.50
C GLN A 565 -39.11 -1.28 -2.99
N VAL A 566 -39.60 -0.20 -3.63
CA VAL A 566 -39.16 1.16 -3.33
C VAL A 566 -39.75 1.66 -2.01
N GLY A 567 -38.88 2.00 -1.07
CA GLY A 567 -39.20 2.52 0.26
C GLY A 567 -39.05 4.04 0.40
N SER A 568 -38.51 4.73 -0.63
CA SER A 568 -38.41 6.21 -0.64
C SER A 568 -38.55 6.76 -2.05
N MET A 569 -39.47 7.71 -2.22
CA MET A 569 -39.71 8.51 -3.42
C MET A 569 -39.75 10.01 -3.10
N LYS A 570 -39.20 10.40 -1.94
CA LYS A 570 -39.16 11.81 -1.51
C LYS A 570 -38.58 12.69 -2.62
N SER A 571 -39.31 13.74 -2.98
CA SER A 571 -38.89 14.73 -3.99
C SER A 571 -38.54 14.13 -5.37
N ILE A 572 -38.96 12.92 -5.71
CA ILE A 572 -38.50 12.16 -6.89
C ILE A 572 -38.58 12.95 -8.18
N PHE A 573 -39.67 13.72 -8.42
CA PHE A 573 -39.88 14.54 -9.59
C PHE A 573 -39.85 16.04 -9.29
N ALA A 574 -39.59 16.49 -8.08
CA ALA A 574 -39.68 17.88 -7.68
C ALA A 574 -38.72 18.81 -8.45
N THR A 575 -39.01 20.10 -8.42
CA THR A 575 -38.13 21.15 -8.94
C THR A 575 -38.21 22.42 -8.09
N ALA A 576 -37.09 23.13 -7.97
CA ALA A 576 -36.98 24.43 -7.30
C ALA A 576 -36.68 25.58 -8.30
N ASP A 577 -36.04 25.27 -9.42
CA ASP A 577 -35.41 26.30 -10.28
C ASP A 577 -36.14 26.55 -11.58
N GLY A 578 -37.02 25.70 -12.04
CA GLY A 578 -37.74 25.84 -13.30
C GLY A 578 -38.48 24.56 -13.63
N ASP A 579 -39.46 24.68 -14.53
CA ASP A 579 -40.33 23.58 -14.87
C ASP A 579 -40.58 23.51 -16.36
N SER A 580 -40.11 22.44 -17.01
CA SER A 580 -40.47 22.12 -18.41
C SER A 580 -41.19 20.77 -18.52
N LEU A 581 -41.29 20.00 -17.43
CA LEU A 581 -41.88 18.67 -17.48
C LEU A 581 -43.39 18.72 -17.66
N GLU A 582 -43.85 18.22 -18.81
CA GLU A 582 -45.25 18.21 -19.21
C GLU A 582 -45.89 16.83 -19.03
N ARG A 583 -45.14 15.75 -19.25
CA ARG A 583 -45.63 14.37 -19.22
C ARG A 583 -44.65 13.41 -18.60
N ILE A 584 -45.17 12.46 -17.80
CA ILE A 584 -44.48 11.28 -17.33
C ILE A 584 -45.21 10.05 -17.85
N TYR A 585 -44.55 9.24 -18.65
CA TYR A 585 -45.11 8.02 -19.23
C TYR A 585 -44.77 6.80 -18.36
N VAL A 586 -45.82 6.03 -18.04
CA VAL A 586 -45.73 4.77 -17.29
C VAL A 586 -46.64 3.71 -17.91
N ASN A 587 -46.41 2.45 -17.66
CA ASN A 587 -47.32 1.37 -18.03
C ASN A 587 -48.40 1.13 -16.97
N ASN A 588 -48.08 1.26 -15.72
CA ASN A 588 -48.95 0.95 -14.57
C ASN A 588 -48.89 2.04 -13.49
N ASP A 589 -49.87 2.05 -12.61
CA ASP A 589 -49.80 2.81 -11.36
C ASP A 589 -48.56 2.36 -10.57
N PHE A 590 -47.87 3.25 -9.88
CA PHE A 590 -46.77 2.89 -9.04
C PHE A 590 -47.25 2.10 -7.82
N ASN A 591 -46.52 1.06 -7.45
CA ASN A 591 -46.73 0.36 -6.20
C ASN A 591 -46.18 1.21 -5.05
N THR A 592 -47.06 1.58 -4.13
CA THR A 592 -46.76 2.47 -3.00
C THR A 592 -46.82 1.74 -1.63
N ALA A 593 -46.91 0.41 -1.63
CA ALA A 593 -47.11 -0.38 -0.41
C ALA A 593 -45.99 -0.23 0.63
N ARG A 594 -44.80 0.10 0.19
CA ARG A 594 -43.62 0.32 1.06
C ARG A 594 -43.38 1.77 1.47
N LEU A 595 -44.14 2.73 0.92
CA LEU A 595 -44.09 4.15 1.29
C LEU A 595 -45.02 4.36 2.51
N THR A 596 -44.57 3.94 3.69
CA THR A 596 -45.39 3.86 4.90
C THR A 596 -45.34 5.13 5.75
N SER A 597 -44.31 5.96 5.59
CA SER A 597 -44.16 7.23 6.29
C SER A 597 -44.39 8.40 5.34
N TYR A 598 -45.00 9.48 5.82
CA TYR A 598 -45.08 10.74 5.03
C TYR A 598 -43.71 11.21 4.54
N MET A 599 -42.65 10.96 5.30
CA MET A 599 -41.28 11.33 4.93
C MET A 599 -40.78 10.57 3.70
N ASP A 600 -41.33 9.40 3.38
CA ASP A 600 -40.91 8.56 2.25
C ASP A 600 -41.39 9.12 0.91
N TYR A 601 -42.43 9.95 0.90
CA TYR A 601 -43.07 10.48 -0.32
C TYR A 601 -43.37 11.98 -0.28
N THR A 602 -42.82 12.72 0.68
CA THR A 602 -43.01 14.17 0.78
C THR A 602 -42.42 14.90 -0.45
N ASN A 603 -43.07 15.97 -0.89
CA ASN A 603 -42.61 16.86 -1.96
C ASN A 603 -42.41 16.22 -3.36
N MET A 604 -43.01 15.07 -3.66
CA MET A 604 -42.76 14.30 -4.89
C MET A 604 -42.85 15.14 -6.17
N PHE A 605 -43.80 16.07 -6.25
CA PHE A 605 -44.05 16.88 -7.43
C PHE A 605 -43.93 18.39 -7.19
N THR A 606 -43.35 18.80 -6.06
CA THR A 606 -43.18 20.22 -5.72
C THR A 606 -42.60 21.00 -6.91
N GLY A 607 -43.22 22.13 -7.29
CA GLY A 607 -42.78 23.01 -8.36
C GLY A 607 -43.18 22.57 -9.79
N ARG A 608 -43.80 21.39 -9.99
CA ARG A 608 -44.17 20.85 -11.31
C ARG A 608 -45.52 21.44 -11.80
N ASN A 609 -45.56 22.74 -12.07
CA ASN A 609 -46.77 23.46 -12.46
C ASN A 609 -47.24 23.14 -13.88
N LYS A 610 -46.34 22.68 -14.78
CA LYS A 610 -46.66 22.31 -16.15
C LYS A 610 -47.10 20.86 -16.32
N LEU A 611 -46.81 20.01 -15.36
CA LEU A 611 -47.10 18.58 -15.43
C LEU A 611 -48.61 18.32 -15.48
N ARG A 612 -49.03 17.48 -16.41
CA ARG A 612 -50.42 17.04 -16.59
C ARG A 612 -50.47 15.52 -16.72
N GLY A 613 -51.45 14.90 -16.12
CA GLY A 613 -51.82 13.52 -16.37
C GLY A 613 -52.33 13.25 -17.77
N GLY A 614 -52.45 11.99 -18.15
CA GLY A 614 -52.87 11.57 -19.49
C GLY A 614 -54.27 12.11 -19.91
N ASN A 615 -55.18 12.24 -18.96
CA ASN A 615 -56.53 12.79 -19.13
C ASN A 615 -56.62 14.27 -18.73
N GLY A 616 -55.51 14.95 -18.49
CA GLY A 616 -55.41 16.37 -18.17
C GLY A 616 -55.45 16.73 -16.69
N SER A 617 -55.46 15.77 -15.78
CA SER A 617 -55.44 16.02 -14.33
C SER A 617 -54.22 16.80 -13.88
N TYR A 618 -54.41 17.74 -12.95
CA TYR A 618 -53.35 18.50 -12.30
C TYR A 618 -53.78 19.03 -10.93
N LEU A 619 -52.82 19.39 -10.10
CA LEU A 619 -53.04 20.14 -8.86
C LEU A 619 -52.66 21.61 -9.06
N SER A 620 -53.45 22.53 -8.50
CA SER A 620 -53.10 23.96 -8.44
C SER A 620 -51.87 24.22 -7.62
N ASN A 621 -51.60 23.38 -6.61
CA ASN A 621 -50.37 23.33 -5.84
C ASN A 621 -49.78 21.92 -5.87
N PRO A 622 -48.80 21.63 -6.74
CA PRO A 622 -48.24 20.28 -6.85
C PRO A 622 -47.52 19.78 -5.58
N ALA A 623 -47.16 20.68 -4.65
CA ALA A 623 -46.55 20.29 -3.36
C ALA A 623 -47.53 19.53 -2.44
N THR A 624 -48.85 19.62 -2.71
CA THR A 624 -49.88 18.89 -1.93
C THR A 624 -50.18 17.48 -2.47
N ALA A 625 -49.44 17.04 -3.50
CA ALA A 625 -49.62 15.70 -4.05
C ALA A 625 -49.30 14.62 -3.03
N ASP A 626 -50.25 13.74 -2.79
CA ASP A 626 -50.10 12.53 -2.02
C ASP A 626 -49.83 11.28 -2.88
N LEU A 627 -49.79 10.11 -2.33
CA LEU A 627 -49.53 8.84 -3.02
C LEU A 627 -50.52 8.56 -4.17
N THR A 628 -51.74 9.12 -4.11
CA THR A 628 -52.77 8.91 -5.13
C THR A 628 -52.39 9.56 -6.47
N TRP A 629 -51.44 10.49 -6.48
CA TRP A 629 -50.95 11.14 -7.70
C TRP A 629 -49.87 10.34 -8.43
N LEU A 630 -49.37 9.26 -7.83
CA LEU A 630 -48.46 8.27 -8.46
C LEU A 630 -49.25 7.25 -9.33
N ARG A 631 -50.29 7.69 -9.98
CA ARG A 631 -51.20 6.87 -10.79
C ARG A 631 -51.33 7.37 -12.21
N VAL A 632 -51.68 6.44 -13.09
CA VAL A 632 -52.12 6.76 -14.45
C VAL A 632 -53.40 7.54 -14.37
N ASP A 633 -53.43 8.73 -14.99
CA ASP A 633 -54.62 9.57 -15.13
C ASP A 633 -55.58 8.93 -16.15
N ARG A 634 -56.77 8.57 -15.71
CA ARG A 634 -57.81 7.91 -16.52
C ARG A 634 -59.21 8.30 -16.03
N PRO A 635 -60.27 8.08 -16.82
CA PRO A 635 -61.62 8.44 -16.40
C PRO A 635 -61.97 7.93 -15.00
N GLY A 636 -62.30 8.84 -14.08
CA GLY A 636 -62.64 8.56 -12.67
C GLY A 636 -61.44 8.37 -11.75
N VAL A 637 -60.20 8.41 -12.22
CA VAL A 637 -58.99 8.28 -11.43
C VAL A 637 -57.97 9.36 -11.82
N GLN A 638 -57.79 10.34 -10.94
CA GLN A 638 -56.82 11.41 -11.13
C GLN A 638 -55.40 10.89 -10.81
N GLY A 639 -54.39 11.40 -11.52
CA GLY A 639 -52.99 11.13 -11.33
C GLY A 639 -52.12 12.00 -12.24
N TYR A 640 -50.79 11.99 -12.00
CA TYR A 640 -49.86 12.75 -12.85
C TYR A 640 -49.29 11.92 -14.01
N PHE A 641 -49.58 10.63 -14.08
CA PHE A 641 -48.96 9.79 -15.10
C PHE A 641 -49.84 9.67 -16.36
N THR A 642 -49.17 9.55 -17.48
CA THR A 642 -49.77 9.24 -18.78
C THR A 642 -49.44 7.78 -19.11
N ARG A 643 -50.43 6.98 -19.50
CA ARG A 643 -50.18 5.61 -19.95
C ARG A 643 -49.38 5.65 -21.27
N LYS A 644 -48.33 4.87 -21.34
CA LYS A 644 -47.62 4.71 -22.60
C LYS A 644 -48.47 3.88 -23.56
N SER A 645 -48.71 4.40 -24.76
CA SER A 645 -49.45 3.72 -25.84
C SER A 645 -48.60 2.70 -26.58
#